data_7aad8cb4195215cdca14493f90d6fecd
#
_entry.id   7aad8cb4195215cdca14493f90d6fecd
#
_cell.length_a   1.000
_cell.length_b   1.000
_cell.length_c   1.000
_cell.angle_alpha   90.00
_cell.angle_beta   90.00
_cell.angle_gamma   90.00
#
_symmetry.space_group_name_H-M   'P 1'
#
loop_
_entity.id
_entity.type
_entity.pdbx_description
1 polymer ?
#
loop_
_entity_poly.entity_id
_entity_poly.type
_entity_poly.pdbx_seq_one_letter_code
_entity_poly.pdbx_strand_id
1 'polypeptide(L)'
;VPLAAVSRLRVINVRELRTHWGRAVASVVVVAVSAALLVAVLGVSGSITGSIDRLATSIGGDAELEVSGITGDGIDETMLDTVGRVQDVTAAVPLIRARVIAEGQQALLIGLGQNASELHSDLQTAIQDQLNAGSPVTSAANGVIVGGGLGVVKGQRFSVAASTMVTAVAVVDGPAARRLNDAHFVIAPLALAQQISGREHGLDSILLFTDPHADVGRVRVAVSEALGGRAVVATPSFRAAQASSSFAILQAMTLLAASVSLVVAAFLSYNAMSIAIAQRRPLISTMRALGGRRRMIMSDMLAEAAAVGLVGGALGSAGGVVIGYLAIGELPSTMVQTLDARLEYVLPIWVVPLAVLACVVASVTASALAARQVHAVAPIEALTPGGATTVAAGSRRLRIISGIAGLTLLAVTVVIVLGDLGRIAIASIALAFIGFSALCFAFSQPIVKLAAAVARRMGPAGVLGAATIERAPRRMWVAMMTVLTAVVTTVAVTGATSNAVDSTVDSFASIAKADVWVSSAAATDYSSTLLPPDTAANVAAVPGVSRVVPDQMAFATVGDTRVMLLGIAADSHRDIYTSLSPRDRERLLAGDGVVLSRDLGQSMGVVAGQQITLQTPSGPHNVRVLALVPYFSGMTGTVAMSLDAMQGWFLRAGASDLEVTVAPGADPATVEAAIRKVVAPEAFVFTGDEALAGVASALDQVIAVITIIAWIVVAVSAVTLLNTLMLSVLDRRREIGVLRAIGATRAFALKAILAEAAGIGIVGGLLGLVLGAAIQYLTSIALTNVLSIDVAWQPNPSMILIGLGALGICLLGSVPPAVRAARLSVVDAVAVD
;
A
#
# COMPACT_ATOMS: atom_id res chain seq x y z
N VAL A 1 -20.97 -29.77 27.66
CA VAL A 1 -21.18 -29.55 26.21
C VAL A 1 -19.89 -29.31 25.41
N PRO A 2 -18.82 -28.59 25.87
CA PRO A 2 -17.63 -28.37 25.07
C PRO A 2 -16.75 -29.60 24.85
N LEU A 3 -16.61 -30.49 25.82
CA LEU A 3 -15.78 -31.71 25.73
C LEU A 3 -16.27 -32.73 24.70
N ALA A 4 -17.60 -32.91 24.56
CA ALA A 4 -18.17 -33.79 23.55
C ALA A 4 -18.07 -33.26 22.12
N ALA A 5 -17.94 -31.94 21.94
CA ALA A 5 -17.63 -31.30 20.65
C ALA A 5 -16.17 -31.50 20.27
N VAL A 6 -15.25 -31.35 21.22
CA VAL A 6 -13.81 -31.57 21.02
C VAL A 6 -13.47 -33.01 20.69
N SER A 7 -14.12 -34.00 21.36
CA SER A 7 -13.92 -35.44 21.07
C SER A 7 -14.41 -35.81 19.66
N ARG A 8 -15.50 -35.21 19.17
CA ARG A 8 -16.02 -35.43 17.81
C ARG A 8 -15.14 -34.77 16.74
N LEU A 9 -14.63 -33.54 16.97
CA LEU A 9 -13.62 -32.91 16.14
C LEU A 9 -12.37 -33.79 15.96
N ARG A 10 -11.93 -34.44 17.04
CA ARG A 10 -10.76 -35.32 17.03
C ARG A 10 -10.98 -36.60 16.22
N VAL A 11 -12.15 -37.21 16.27
CA VAL A 11 -12.40 -38.52 15.63
C VAL A 11 -12.79 -38.37 14.15
N ILE A 12 -13.61 -37.41 13.80
CA ILE A 12 -14.12 -37.26 12.42
C ILE A 12 -13.25 -36.31 11.61
N ASN A 13 -12.97 -35.09 12.09
CA ASN A 13 -12.32 -34.06 11.31
C ASN A 13 -10.78 -34.20 11.27
N VAL A 14 -10.12 -34.58 12.38
CA VAL A 14 -8.66 -34.74 12.38
C VAL A 14 -8.21 -35.92 11.55
N ARG A 15 -8.98 -37.04 11.58
CA ARG A 15 -8.68 -38.20 10.74
C ARG A 15 -8.88 -37.89 9.26
N GLU A 16 -9.91 -37.15 8.92
CA GLU A 16 -10.21 -36.73 7.55
C GLU A 16 -9.17 -35.71 7.02
N LEU A 17 -8.76 -34.74 7.85
CA LEU A 17 -7.68 -33.82 7.56
C LEU A 17 -6.37 -34.54 7.28
N ARG A 18 -6.10 -35.63 7.99
CA ARG A 18 -4.88 -36.44 7.83
C ARG A 18 -4.91 -37.29 6.55
N THR A 19 -6.09 -37.77 6.13
CA THR A 19 -6.24 -38.51 4.87
C THR A 19 -6.21 -37.61 3.63
N HIS A 20 -6.67 -36.35 3.74
CA HIS A 20 -6.72 -35.36 2.66
C HIS A 20 -5.88 -34.12 2.97
N TRP A 21 -4.70 -34.33 3.57
CA TRP A 21 -3.83 -33.25 4.06
C TRP A 21 -3.48 -32.20 3.00
N GLY A 22 -3.31 -32.59 1.72
CA GLY A 22 -2.98 -31.65 0.63
C GLY A 22 -4.06 -30.59 0.41
N ARG A 23 -5.35 -30.94 0.59
CA ARG A 23 -6.46 -29.99 0.48
C ARG A 23 -6.51 -29.04 1.67
N ALA A 24 -6.30 -29.60 2.87
CA ALA A 24 -6.28 -28.79 4.09
C ALA A 24 -5.12 -27.79 4.05
N VAL A 25 -3.94 -28.23 3.63
CA VAL A 25 -2.77 -27.35 3.44
C VAL A 25 -3.05 -26.25 2.40
N ALA A 26 -3.63 -26.60 1.25
CA ALA A 26 -3.98 -25.60 0.24
C ALA A 26 -4.93 -24.52 0.80
N SER A 27 -5.97 -24.94 1.52
CA SER A 27 -6.90 -23.98 2.15
C SER A 27 -6.23 -23.13 3.22
N VAL A 28 -5.37 -23.70 4.05
CA VAL A 28 -4.59 -22.97 5.06
C VAL A 28 -3.64 -21.98 4.41
N VAL A 29 -2.94 -22.36 3.33
CA VAL A 29 -2.01 -21.48 2.59
C VAL A 29 -2.74 -20.27 2.01
N VAL A 30 -3.89 -20.47 1.39
CA VAL A 30 -4.71 -19.36 0.85
C VAL A 30 -5.09 -18.36 1.93
N VAL A 31 -5.60 -18.85 3.05
CA VAL A 31 -5.99 -18.00 4.18
C VAL A 31 -4.75 -17.34 4.80
N ALA A 32 -3.64 -18.06 4.90
CA ALA A 32 -2.39 -17.54 5.43
C ALA A 32 -1.82 -16.39 4.59
N VAL A 33 -1.87 -16.51 3.26
CA VAL A 33 -1.46 -15.41 2.38
C VAL A 33 -2.29 -14.15 2.60
N SER A 34 -3.62 -14.30 2.71
CA SER A 34 -4.51 -13.16 2.96
C SER A 34 -4.25 -12.50 4.33
N ALA A 35 -3.99 -13.31 5.36
CA ALA A 35 -3.62 -12.80 6.68
C ALA A 35 -2.25 -12.12 6.66
N ALA A 36 -1.27 -12.71 5.94
CA ALA A 36 0.07 -12.15 5.84
C ALA A 36 0.06 -10.76 5.19
N LEU A 37 -0.72 -10.59 4.12
CA LEU A 37 -0.88 -9.29 3.47
C LEU A 37 -1.54 -8.27 4.41
N LEU A 38 -2.63 -8.66 5.07
CA LEU A 38 -3.33 -7.75 5.97
C LEU A 38 -2.43 -7.31 7.13
N VAL A 39 -1.66 -8.24 7.73
CA VAL A 39 -0.74 -7.93 8.83
C VAL A 39 0.45 -7.11 8.35
N ALA A 40 1.04 -7.43 7.20
CA ALA A 40 2.15 -6.66 6.65
C ALA A 40 1.75 -5.20 6.41
N VAL A 41 0.60 -4.97 5.76
CA VAL A 41 0.09 -3.62 5.46
C VAL A 41 -0.22 -2.82 6.72
N LEU A 42 -1.01 -3.40 7.63
CA LEU A 42 -1.38 -2.74 8.87
C LEU A 42 -0.18 -2.58 9.81
N GLY A 43 0.78 -3.51 9.76
CA GLY A 43 2.02 -3.44 10.51
C GLY A 43 2.93 -2.31 10.02
N VAL A 44 3.14 -2.18 8.71
CA VAL A 44 3.92 -1.07 8.13
C VAL A 44 3.26 0.27 8.44
N SER A 45 1.95 0.41 8.20
CA SER A 45 1.21 1.63 8.51
C SER A 45 1.28 1.99 10.00
N GLY A 46 1.08 1.01 10.88
CA GLY A 46 1.16 1.20 12.32
C GLY A 46 2.57 1.52 12.81
N SER A 47 3.59 0.99 12.14
CA SER A 47 5.00 1.29 12.45
C SER A 47 5.38 2.71 12.09
N ILE A 48 4.92 3.21 10.94
CA ILE A 48 5.16 4.59 10.52
C ILE A 48 4.55 5.56 11.54
N THR A 49 3.24 5.44 11.79
CA THR A 49 2.54 6.33 12.73
C THR A 49 3.09 6.19 14.14
N GLY A 50 3.34 4.97 14.61
CA GLY A 50 3.87 4.70 15.93
C GLY A 50 5.32 5.17 16.14
N SER A 51 6.18 5.17 15.11
CA SER A 51 7.54 5.70 15.21
C SER A 51 7.55 7.21 15.36
N ILE A 52 6.70 7.92 14.61
CA ILE A 52 6.58 9.38 14.67
C ILE A 52 5.97 9.82 16.02
N ASP A 53 4.92 9.15 16.47
CA ASP A 53 4.25 9.44 17.73
C ASP A 53 5.19 9.21 18.93
N ARG A 54 5.96 8.13 18.91
CA ARG A 54 6.97 7.86 19.94
C ARG A 54 8.08 8.90 19.93
N LEU A 55 8.55 9.34 18.76
CA LEU A 55 9.55 10.39 18.67
C LEU A 55 8.99 11.69 19.25
N ALA A 56 7.79 12.08 18.90
CA ALA A 56 7.14 13.28 19.42
C ALA A 56 6.99 13.23 20.94
N THR A 57 6.50 12.13 21.50
CA THR A 57 6.34 11.96 22.96
C THR A 57 7.66 11.83 23.70
N SER A 58 8.67 11.15 23.12
CA SER A 58 9.99 11.00 23.76
C SER A 58 10.76 12.31 23.85
N ILE A 59 10.55 13.25 22.94
CA ILE A 59 11.17 14.58 22.94
C ILE A 59 10.28 15.59 23.66
N GLY A 60 9.00 15.64 23.29
CA GLY A 60 8.04 16.65 23.76
C GLY A 60 7.62 16.46 25.23
N GLY A 61 7.75 15.26 25.79
CA GLY A 61 7.27 14.97 27.14
C GLY A 61 5.79 15.35 27.33
N ASP A 62 5.52 16.14 28.37
CA ASP A 62 4.18 16.60 28.74
C ASP A 62 3.77 17.93 28.06
N ALA A 63 4.48 18.37 27.00
CA ALA A 63 4.12 19.59 26.26
C ALA A 63 2.74 19.45 25.61
N GLU A 64 1.83 20.40 25.87
CA GLU A 64 0.47 20.41 25.31
C GLU A 64 0.42 21.02 23.91
N LEU A 65 1.29 21.99 23.61
CA LEU A 65 1.36 22.66 22.31
C LEU A 65 2.79 22.73 21.77
N GLU A 66 2.89 22.74 20.45
CA GLU A 66 4.12 22.96 19.70
C GLU A 66 3.90 24.09 18.70
N VAL A 67 4.81 25.06 18.71
CA VAL A 67 4.94 26.08 17.68
C VAL A 67 6.02 25.65 16.72
N SER A 68 5.69 25.48 15.44
CA SER A 68 6.63 25.01 14.43
C SER A 68 6.62 25.89 13.18
N GLY A 69 7.69 25.81 12.39
CA GLY A 69 7.76 26.51 11.12
C GLY A 69 6.67 26.05 10.15
N ILE A 70 6.18 26.98 9.34
CA ILE A 70 5.29 26.69 8.22
C ILE A 70 6.01 25.83 7.20
N THR A 71 7.32 26.09 6.97
CA THR A 71 8.23 25.26 6.17
C THR A 71 9.20 24.48 7.06
N GLY A 72 9.99 23.58 6.43
CA GLY A 72 11.04 22.83 7.11
C GLY A 72 12.25 23.68 7.55
N ASP A 73 12.29 24.97 7.22
CA ASP A 73 13.40 25.85 7.62
C ASP A 73 13.33 26.29 9.09
N GLY A 74 12.18 26.06 9.73
CA GLY A 74 11.97 26.38 11.14
C GLY A 74 11.37 27.76 11.39
N ILE A 75 11.63 28.33 12.56
CA ILE A 75 11.11 29.61 13.06
C ILE A 75 12.24 30.46 13.62
N ASP A 76 12.04 31.77 13.64
CA ASP A 76 12.98 32.71 14.22
C ASP A 76 12.98 32.63 15.77
N GLU A 77 14.16 32.69 16.36
CA GLU A 77 14.34 32.61 17.83
C GLU A 77 13.59 33.73 18.60
N THR A 78 13.36 34.89 17.96
CA THR A 78 12.58 36.01 18.56
C THR A 78 11.14 35.64 18.86
N MET A 79 10.60 34.61 18.24
CA MET A 79 9.26 34.10 18.53
C MET A 79 9.17 33.48 19.93
N LEU A 80 10.28 33.00 20.50
CA LEU A 80 10.33 32.44 21.84
C LEU A 80 9.83 33.43 22.90
N ASP A 81 10.31 34.68 22.83
CA ASP A 81 9.89 35.74 23.74
C ASP A 81 8.42 36.12 23.55
N THR A 82 7.94 36.06 22.31
CA THR A 82 6.56 36.39 21.99
C THR A 82 5.60 35.36 22.59
N VAL A 83 5.86 34.06 22.42
CA VAL A 83 4.99 32.98 22.92
C VAL A 83 5.11 32.84 24.44
N GLY A 84 6.28 33.07 25.04
CA GLY A 84 6.48 33.00 26.48
C GLY A 84 5.75 34.09 27.28
N ARG A 85 5.23 35.16 26.64
CA ARG A 85 4.41 36.24 27.26
C ARG A 85 2.93 35.99 27.10
N VAL A 86 2.48 34.97 26.43
CA VAL A 86 1.06 34.65 26.24
C VAL A 86 0.51 34.15 27.58
N GLN A 87 -0.70 34.63 27.94
CA GLN A 87 -1.36 34.22 29.16
C GLN A 87 -1.59 32.71 29.19
N ASP A 88 -1.45 32.11 30.38
CA ASP A 88 -1.58 30.68 30.64
C ASP A 88 -0.48 29.79 30.01
N VAL A 89 0.58 30.37 29.44
CA VAL A 89 1.82 29.67 29.07
C VAL A 89 2.75 29.70 30.29
N THR A 90 3.11 28.53 30.83
CA THR A 90 3.98 28.38 32.00
C THR A 90 5.45 28.28 31.63
N ALA A 91 5.75 27.60 30.53
CA ALA A 91 7.11 27.48 30.01
C ALA A 91 7.10 27.37 28.49
N ALA A 92 8.16 27.88 27.85
CA ALA A 92 8.43 27.74 26.44
C ALA A 92 9.86 27.18 26.26
N VAL A 93 10.00 26.04 25.61
CA VAL A 93 11.26 25.33 25.44
C VAL A 93 11.64 25.32 23.97
N PRO A 94 12.71 26.04 23.56
CA PRO A 94 13.21 26.02 22.18
C PRO A 94 13.86 24.68 21.86
N LEU A 95 13.59 24.19 20.66
CA LEU A 95 14.06 22.90 20.17
C LEU A 95 14.61 23.02 18.75
N ILE A 96 15.76 22.38 18.51
CA ILE A 96 16.26 22.10 17.15
C ILE A 96 16.25 20.60 16.95
N ARG A 97 15.68 20.17 15.83
CA ARG A 97 15.75 18.80 15.33
C ARG A 97 16.30 18.86 13.91
N ALA A 98 17.41 18.19 13.68
CA ALA A 98 17.98 18.11 12.35
C ALA A 98 18.57 16.71 12.13
N ARG A 99 18.52 16.23 10.89
CA ARG A 99 19.27 15.04 10.52
C ARG A 99 20.70 15.42 10.22
N VAL A 100 21.62 14.70 10.81
CA VAL A 100 23.05 14.91 10.62
C VAL A 100 23.74 13.58 10.36
N ILE A 101 24.91 13.62 9.75
CA ILE A 101 25.80 12.47 9.66
C ILE A 101 26.79 12.57 10.81
N ALA A 102 26.81 11.59 11.68
CA ALA A 102 27.78 11.44 12.78
C ALA A 102 28.54 10.13 12.59
N GLU A 103 29.87 10.18 12.51
CA GLU A 103 30.73 8.99 12.25
C GLU A 103 30.27 8.15 11.04
N GLY A 104 29.80 8.80 9.97
CA GLY A 104 29.31 8.13 8.77
C GLY A 104 27.92 7.49 8.90
N GLN A 105 27.23 7.66 10.03
CA GLN A 105 25.88 7.16 10.29
C GLN A 105 24.88 8.32 10.37
N GLN A 106 23.65 8.06 9.94
CA GLN A 106 22.57 9.03 10.13
C GLN A 106 22.17 9.10 11.60
N ALA A 107 22.19 10.30 12.16
CA ALA A 107 21.81 10.59 13.53
C ALA A 107 20.82 11.76 13.60
N LEU A 108 20.02 11.78 14.66
CA LEU A 108 19.14 12.90 14.99
C LEU A 108 19.89 13.87 15.89
N LEU A 109 20.15 15.08 15.40
CA LEU A 109 20.65 16.18 16.23
C LEU A 109 19.48 16.79 16.99
N ILE A 110 19.62 16.93 18.29
CA ILE A 110 18.66 17.57 19.19
C ILE A 110 19.37 18.71 19.90
N GLY A 111 18.97 19.94 19.60
CA GLY A 111 19.44 21.14 20.28
C GLY A 111 18.45 21.55 21.35
N LEU A 112 18.91 21.69 22.59
CA LEU A 112 18.08 22.05 23.75
C LEU A 112 18.55 23.34 24.38
N GLY A 113 17.60 24.20 24.73
CA GLY A 113 17.83 25.43 25.50
C GLY A 113 17.98 25.17 27.00
N GLN A 114 18.18 26.27 27.78
CA GLN A 114 18.36 26.19 29.22
C GLN A 114 17.13 25.70 29.98
N ASN A 115 15.93 25.87 29.43
CA ASN A 115 14.66 25.45 30.02
C ASN A 115 14.29 23.99 29.71
N ALA A 116 15.23 23.19 29.22
CA ALA A 116 14.97 21.78 28.89
C ALA A 116 14.59 20.91 30.12
N SER A 117 14.83 21.41 31.34
CA SER A 117 14.37 20.80 32.60
C SER A 117 12.87 20.68 32.71
N GLU A 118 12.11 21.49 31.99
CA GLU A 118 10.66 21.51 32.02
C GLU A 118 10.01 20.43 31.12
N LEU A 119 10.80 19.76 30.26
CA LEU A 119 10.27 18.78 29.30
C LEU A 119 9.65 17.53 29.95
N HIS A 120 10.11 17.11 31.14
CA HIS A 120 9.66 15.88 31.83
C HIS A 120 9.58 14.66 30.88
N SER A 121 10.51 14.55 29.95
CA SER A 121 10.52 13.54 28.92
C SER A 121 11.39 12.31 29.30
N ASP A 122 11.14 11.18 28.63
CA ASP A 122 12.00 9.98 28.75
C ASP A 122 13.48 10.32 28.49
N LEU A 123 13.73 11.25 27.57
CA LEU A 123 15.05 11.74 27.22
C LEU A 123 15.70 12.48 28.38
N GLN A 124 14.98 13.38 29.05
CA GLN A 124 15.48 14.11 30.21
C GLN A 124 15.82 13.17 31.36
N THR A 125 14.95 12.19 31.63
CA THR A 125 15.19 11.18 32.66
C THR A 125 16.50 10.43 32.37
N ALA A 126 16.71 9.99 31.13
CA ALA A 126 17.92 9.30 30.70
C ALA A 126 19.19 10.18 30.81
N ILE A 127 19.05 11.49 30.53
CA ILE A 127 20.14 12.47 30.69
C ILE A 127 20.46 12.68 32.17
N GLN A 128 19.45 12.89 33.02
CA GLN A 128 19.62 13.08 34.45
C GLN A 128 20.26 11.87 35.13
N ASP A 129 19.90 10.65 34.77
CA ASP A 129 20.52 9.43 35.28
C ASP A 129 22.02 9.40 34.98
N GLN A 130 22.43 9.84 33.79
CA GLN A 130 23.84 9.91 33.40
C GLN A 130 24.58 11.08 34.10
N LEU A 131 23.93 12.20 34.33
CA LEU A 131 24.48 13.34 35.07
C LEU A 131 24.68 12.99 36.55
N ASN A 132 23.73 12.33 37.15
CA ASN A 132 23.82 11.86 38.56
C ASN A 132 24.90 10.78 38.73
N ALA A 133 25.24 10.04 37.67
CA ALA A 133 26.36 9.10 37.66
C ALA A 133 27.76 9.76 37.66
N GLY A 134 27.87 11.08 37.91
CA GLY A 134 29.12 11.82 38.15
C GLY A 134 29.84 12.30 36.88
N SER A 135 29.12 12.66 35.85
CA SER A 135 29.68 13.28 34.63
C SER A 135 29.57 14.81 34.70
N PRO A 136 30.66 15.60 34.82
CA PRO A 136 30.56 17.05 34.67
C PRO A 136 30.30 17.41 33.21
N VAL A 137 29.06 17.77 32.90
CA VAL A 137 28.63 18.18 31.54
C VAL A 137 29.14 19.56 31.13
N THR A 138 29.72 20.32 32.05
CA THR A 138 29.83 21.77 31.96
C THR A 138 31.17 22.32 31.44
N SER A 139 32.15 21.52 31.05
CA SER A 139 33.49 22.07 30.81
C SER A 139 34.04 21.96 29.37
N ALA A 140 33.37 21.35 28.45
CA ALA A 140 33.82 21.30 27.04
C ALA A 140 33.00 22.24 26.17
N ALA A 141 33.61 23.23 25.51
CA ALA A 141 32.95 24.18 24.62
C ALA A 141 32.11 23.52 23.50
N ASN A 142 32.45 22.29 23.12
CA ASN A 142 31.75 21.48 22.09
C ASN A 142 31.35 20.11 22.66
N GLY A 143 30.89 20.06 23.90
CA GLY A 143 30.44 18.84 24.55
C GLY A 143 29.03 18.46 24.10
N VAL A 144 28.83 17.17 23.72
CA VAL A 144 27.56 16.62 23.34
C VAL A 144 27.24 15.33 24.07
N ILE A 145 25.97 15.03 24.24
CA ILE A 145 25.50 13.74 24.76
C ILE A 145 25.11 12.88 23.54
N VAL A 146 25.53 11.63 23.54
CA VAL A 146 25.42 10.75 22.39
C VAL A 146 24.62 9.50 22.76
N GLY A 147 23.76 9.04 21.86
CA GLY A 147 23.12 7.75 22.02
C GLY A 147 24.07 6.58 21.72
N GLY A 148 23.94 5.47 22.47
CA GLY A 148 24.83 4.29 22.36
C GLY A 148 24.79 3.61 20.98
N GLY A 149 23.75 3.86 20.15
CA GLY A 149 23.63 3.31 18.79
C GLY A 149 24.72 3.80 17.83
N LEU A 150 25.34 4.96 18.08
CA LEU A 150 26.42 5.50 17.24
C LEU A 150 27.79 4.83 17.50
N GLY A 151 27.91 3.98 18.52
CA GLY A 151 29.16 3.30 18.82
C GLY A 151 30.31 4.21 19.36
N VAL A 152 30.00 5.48 19.67
CA VAL A 152 30.95 6.46 20.20
C VAL A 152 31.13 6.22 21.68
N VAL A 153 32.37 6.34 22.19
CA VAL A 153 32.68 6.19 23.61
C VAL A 153 32.85 7.55 24.30
N LYS A 154 32.56 7.59 25.60
CA LYS A 154 32.73 8.81 26.41
C LYS A 154 34.15 9.36 26.31
N GLY A 155 34.28 10.67 26.05
CA GLY A 155 35.54 11.38 25.85
C GLY A 155 36.10 11.35 24.44
N GLN A 156 35.48 10.58 23.54
CA GLN A 156 35.89 10.53 22.14
C GLN A 156 35.51 11.82 21.42
N ARG A 157 36.43 12.30 20.55
CA ARG A 157 36.15 13.35 19.58
C ARG A 157 35.71 12.75 18.25
N PHE A 158 34.64 13.27 17.67
CA PHE A 158 34.08 12.74 16.43
C PHE A 158 33.49 13.89 15.61
N SER A 159 33.28 13.63 14.33
CA SER A 159 32.70 14.62 13.40
C SER A 159 31.16 14.52 13.34
N VAL A 160 30.52 15.69 13.34
CA VAL A 160 29.08 15.82 13.08
C VAL A 160 28.91 16.82 11.92
N ALA A 161 28.05 16.51 10.96
CA ALA A 161 27.79 17.28 9.75
C ALA A 161 29.09 17.61 8.96
N ALA A 162 29.96 16.61 8.79
CA ALA A 162 31.21 16.61 8.03
C ALA A 162 32.31 17.59 8.50
N SER A 163 31.99 18.72 9.14
CA SER A 163 32.98 19.78 9.46
C SER A 163 33.11 20.11 10.95
N THR A 164 32.11 19.80 11.78
CA THR A 164 32.12 20.20 13.18
C THR A 164 32.60 19.06 14.09
N MET A 165 33.74 19.30 14.75
CA MET A 165 34.28 18.36 15.71
C MET A 165 33.65 18.58 17.08
N VAL A 166 33.07 17.53 17.65
CA VAL A 166 32.43 17.53 18.95
C VAL A 166 33.03 16.45 19.86
N THR A 167 32.81 16.57 21.19
CA THR A 167 33.32 15.61 22.16
C THR A 167 32.13 14.95 22.88
N ALA A 168 32.06 13.63 22.88
CA ALA A 168 31.07 12.88 23.64
C ALA A 168 31.31 13.01 25.16
N VAL A 169 30.54 13.86 25.82
CA VAL A 169 30.64 14.07 27.29
C VAL A 169 29.93 12.93 28.03
N ALA A 170 28.81 12.45 27.50
CA ALA A 170 28.09 11.32 28.05
C ALA A 170 27.56 10.44 26.91
N VAL A 171 27.43 9.15 27.18
CA VAL A 171 26.78 8.18 26.27
C VAL A 171 25.56 7.63 26.98
N VAL A 172 24.42 7.81 26.39
CA VAL A 172 23.13 7.35 26.94
C VAL A 172 22.76 6.05 26.22
N ASP A 173 22.66 4.98 26.98
CA ASP A 173 22.17 3.70 26.48
C ASP A 173 21.01 3.20 27.38
N GLY A 174 20.22 2.29 26.87
CA GLY A 174 19.08 1.73 27.59
C GLY A 174 17.78 1.82 26.85
N PRO A 175 16.66 1.35 27.46
CA PRO A 175 15.36 1.30 26.79
C PRO A 175 14.81 2.68 26.40
N ALA A 176 15.05 3.72 27.19
CA ALA A 176 14.62 5.09 26.91
C ALA A 176 15.40 5.67 25.71
N ALA A 177 16.72 5.50 25.66
CA ALA A 177 17.55 5.93 24.55
C ALA A 177 17.19 5.23 23.23
N ARG A 178 16.89 3.93 23.26
CA ARG A 178 16.48 3.16 22.09
C ARG A 178 15.11 3.58 21.54
N ARG A 179 14.21 4.08 22.39
CA ARG A 179 12.94 4.65 21.92
C ARG A 179 13.15 5.92 21.09
N LEU A 180 14.27 6.61 21.31
CA LEU A 180 14.66 7.79 20.58
C LEU A 180 15.61 7.41 19.43
N ASN A 181 15.04 7.25 18.25
CA ASN A 181 15.78 7.00 17.00
C ASN A 181 16.76 5.81 17.08
N ASP A 182 16.39 4.75 17.82
CA ASP A 182 17.20 3.54 18.08
C ASP A 182 18.60 3.91 18.67
N ALA A 183 18.63 4.89 19.60
CA ALA A 183 19.83 5.45 20.18
C ALA A 183 20.83 6.06 19.18
N HIS A 184 20.40 6.45 17.97
CA HIS A 184 21.20 7.19 17.00
C HIS A 184 20.86 8.68 17.09
N PHE A 185 21.32 9.35 18.13
CA PHE A 185 21.09 10.77 18.34
C PHE A 185 22.32 11.46 18.94
N VAL A 186 22.37 12.78 18.73
CA VAL A 186 23.35 13.69 19.31
C VAL A 186 22.59 14.84 19.96
N ILE A 187 22.72 15.03 21.28
CA ILE A 187 22.12 16.14 21.99
C ILE A 187 23.18 17.19 22.22
N ALA A 188 22.93 18.39 21.79
CA ALA A 188 23.85 19.52 21.90
C ALA A 188 23.15 20.71 22.58
N PRO A 189 23.91 21.61 23.23
CA PRO A 189 23.42 22.93 23.58
C PRO A 189 22.86 23.66 22.36
N LEU A 190 21.81 24.48 22.57
CA LEU A 190 21.07 25.12 21.47
C LEU A 190 22.01 25.85 20.49
N ALA A 191 22.93 26.68 20.98
CA ALA A 191 23.86 27.43 20.13
C ALA A 191 24.78 26.55 19.28
N LEU A 192 25.24 25.41 19.85
CA LEU A 192 26.04 24.43 19.11
C LEU A 192 25.19 23.70 18.06
N ALA A 193 23.94 23.36 18.38
CA ALA A 193 23.02 22.75 17.43
C ALA A 193 22.66 23.70 16.29
N GLN A 194 22.51 25.01 16.56
CA GLN A 194 22.31 26.04 15.53
C GLN A 194 23.51 26.10 14.58
N GLN A 195 24.71 26.07 15.11
CA GLN A 195 25.95 26.04 14.31
C GLN A 195 26.05 24.77 13.45
N ILE A 196 25.80 23.59 14.03
CA ILE A 196 25.87 22.29 13.33
C ILE A 196 24.80 22.21 12.22
N SER A 197 23.58 22.69 12.48
CA SER A 197 22.46 22.68 11.52
C SER A 197 22.53 23.82 10.49
N GLY A 198 23.45 24.76 10.61
CA GLY A 198 23.54 25.95 9.75
C GLY A 198 22.38 26.94 9.91
N ARG A 199 21.67 26.89 11.05
CA ARG A 199 20.49 27.74 11.34
C ARG A 199 20.85 28.78 12.38
N GLU A 200 21.62 29.78 12.00
CA GLU A 200 21.95 30.90 12.91
C GLU A 200 20.65 31.61 13.32
N HIS A 201 20.37 31.73 14.62
CA HIS A 201 19.15 32.30 15.21
C HIS A 201 17.82 31.60 14.80
N GLY A 202 17.89 30.40 14.21
CA GLY A 202 16.71 29.61 13.87
C GLY A 202 16.43 28.49 14.87
N LEU A 203 15.16 28.18 15.05
CA LEU A 203 14.66 27.04 15.82
C LEU A 203 13.82 26.14 14.92
N ASP A 204 13.78 24.84 15.20
CA ASP A 204 12.85 23.94 14.51
C ASP A 204 11.44 24.09 15.08
N SER A 205 11.34 24.15 16.41
CA SER A 205 10.06 24.36 17.09
C SER A 205 10.25 24.90 18.51
N ILE A 206 9.15 25.38 19.09
CA ILE A 206 9.05 25.75 20.51
C ILE A 206 7.96 24.89 21.12
N LEU A 207 8.30 24.13 22.16
CA LEU A 207 7.36 23.35 22.94
C LEU A 207 6.80 24.22 24.06
N LEU A 208 5.47 24.24 24.19
CA LEU A 208 4.75 25.08 25.15
C LEU A 208 4.08 24.20 26.20
N PHE A 209 4.25 24.59 27.44
CA PHE A 209 3.58 24.05 28.61
C PHE A 209 2.53 25.05 29.07
N THR A 210 1.34 24.57 29.35
CA THR A 210 0.23 25.43 29.79
C THR A 210 -0.10 25.18 31.25
N ASP A 211 -0.84 26.15 31.87
CA ASP A 211 -1.34 25.90 33.21
C ASP A 211 -2.29 24.68 33.19
N PRO A 212 -2.20 23.75 34.16
CA PRO A 212 -3.05 22.54 34.19
C PRO A 212 -4.58 22.83 34.21
N HIS A 213 -4.96 24.05 34.56
CA HIS A 213 -6.37 24.49 34.61
C HIS A 213 -6.77 25.32 33.38
N ALA A 214 -5.82 25.61 32.47
CA ALA A 214 -6.09 26.39 31.27
C ALA A 214 -6.78 25.56 30.19
N ASP A 215 -7.61 26.22 29.39
CA ASP A 215 -8.16 25.63 28.17
C ASP A 215 -7.09 25.70 27.05
N VAL A 216 -6.45 24.57 26.76
CA VAL A 216 -5.40 24.43 25.73
C VAL A 216 -5.89 24.97 24.37
N GLY A 217 -7.18 24.85 24.05
CA GLY A 217 -7.77 25.39 22.82
C GLY A 217 -7.71 26.93 22.78
N ARG A 218 -8.01 27.61 23.91
CA ARG A 218 -7.88 29.07 23.99
C ARG A 218 -6.43 29.53 23.93
N VAL A 219 -5.54 28.84 24.65
CA VAL A 219 -4.09 29.16 24.60
C VAL A 219 -3.57 29.03 23.19
N ARG A 220 -3.93 27.95 22.44
CA ARG A 220 -3.57 27.76 21.03
C ARG A 220 -3.98 28.95 20.15
N VAL A 221 -5.21 29.44 20.32
CA VAL A 221 -5.70 30.59 19.53
C VAL A 221 -4.91 31.86 19.91
N ALA A 222 -4.72 32.11 21.20
CA ALA A 222 -3.98 33.30 21.68
C ALA A 222 -2.52 33.28 21.20
N VAL A 223 -1.85 32.14 21.22
CA VAL A 223 -0.48 31.97 20.68
C VAL A 223 -0.46 32.20 19.16
N SER A 224 -1.43 31.65 18.42
CA SER A 224 -1.54 31.83 16.97
C SER A 224 -1.77 33.30 16.60
N GLU A 225 -2.61 34.02 17.35
CA GLU A 225 -2.84 35.45 17.18
C GLU A 225 -1.58 36.27 17.51
N ALA A 226 -0.88 35.96 18.60
CA ALA A 226 0.35 36.63 19.00
C ALA A 226 1.47 36.47 17.93
N LEU A 227 1.51 35.32 17.25
CA LEU A 227 2.43 35.06 16.16
C LEU A 227 1.99 35.65 14.81
N GLY A 228 0.75 36.18 14.71
CA GLY A 228 0.21 36.77 13.50
C GLY A 228 0.16 35.80 12.32
N GLY A 229 -0.02 34.51 12.55
CA GLY A 229 -0.08 33.45 11.50
C GLY A 229 1.26 33.14 10.82
N ARG A 230 2.39 33.54 11.38
CA ARG A 230 3.75 33.28 10.85
C ARG A 230 4.33 31.93 11.23
N ALA A 231 3.66 31.17 12.09
CA ALA A 231 4.04 29.83 12.50
C ALA A 231 2.79 28.97 12.72
N VAL A 232 2.97 27.66 12.73
CA VAL A 232 1.92 26.68 12.99
C VAL A 232 1.89 26.39 14.49
N VAL A 233 0.70 26.48 15.10
CA VAL A 233 0.49 26.16 16.52
C VAL A 233 -0.42 24.94 16.60
N ALA A 234 0.10 23.82 17.03
CA ALA A 234 -0.63 22.56 17.09
C ALA A 234 -0.18 21.71 18.30
N THR A 235 -0.82 20.57 18.51
CA THR A 235 -0.34 19.58 19.49
C THR A 235 0.90 18.85 18.95
N PRO A 236 1.80 18.34 19.79
CA PRO A 236 2.97 17.58 19.33
C PRO A 236 2.62 16.36 18.44
N SER A 237 1.45 15.74 18.66
CA SER A 237 0.92 14.65 17.84
C SER A 237 0.47 15.07 16.42
N PHE A 238 0.34 16.36 16.15
CA PHE A 238 -0.10 16.89 14.85
C PHE A 238 0.85 16.48 13.70
N ARG A 239 2.17 16.50 13.93
CA ARG A 239 3.16 16.03 12.93
C ARG A 239 2.97 14.54 12.59
N ALA A 240 2.62 13.72 13.59
CA ALA A 240 2.31 12.31 13.37
C ALA A 240 1.07 12.13 12.50
N ALA A 241 0.03 12.96 12.75
CA ALA A 241 -1.18 12.95 11.95
C ALA A 241 -0.92 13.39 10.49
N GLN A 242 -0.11 14.43 10.28
CA GLN A 242 0.31 14.87 8.94
C GLN A 242 1.09 13.79 8.19
N ALA A 243 2.03 13.14 8.85
CA ALA A 243 2.80 12.06 8.24
C ALA A 243 1.89 10.88 7.84
N SER A 244 0.92 10.52 8.69
CA SER A 244 -0.04 9.45 8.37
C SER A 244 -0.88 9.76 7.13
N SER A 245 -1.21 11.04 6.89
CA SER A 245 -1.97 11.46 5.70
C SER A 245 -1.17 11.30 4.41
N SER A 246 0.14 11.52 4.44
CA SER A 246 1.02 11.33 3.29
C SER A 246 1.13 9.86 2.85
N PHE A 247 0.97 8.90 3.78
CA PHE A 247 0.95 7.46 3.47
C PHE A 247 -0.44 6.90 3.15
N ALA A 248 -1.46 7.73 3.23
CA ALA A 248 -2.84 7.25 3.10
C ALA A 248 -3.14 6.65 1.73
N ILE A 249 -2.51 7.09 0.65
CA ILE A 249 -2.65 6.52 -0.71
C ILE A 249 -2.07 5.10 -0.74
N LEU A 250 -0.83 4.93 -0.26
CA LEU A 250 -0.19 3.62 -0.18
C LEU A 250 -1.01 2.66 0.71
N GLN A 251 -1.51 3.14 1.85
CA GLN A 251 -2.38 2.39 2.74
C GLN A 251 -3.68 2.00 2.04
N ALA A 252 -4.32 2.89 1.27
CA ALA A 252 -5.54 2.60 0.54
C ALA A 252 -5.33 1.53 -0.53
N MET A 253 -4.25 1.63 -1.33
CA MET A 253 -3.91 0.64 -2.35
C MET A 253 -3.61 -0.74 -1.76
N THR A 254 -2.87 -0.77 -0.67
CA THR A 254 -2.50 -2.03 -0.01
C THR A 254 -3.68 -2.66 0.73
N LEU A 255 -4.57 -1.87 1.34
CA LEU A 255 -5.84 -2.35 1.91
C LEU A 255 -6.77 -2.89 0.82
N LEU A 256 -6.79 -2.28 -0.38
CA LEU A 256 -7.51 -2.82 -1.52
C LEU A 256 -7.00 -4.22 -1.88
N ALA A 257 -5.68 -4.37 -2.05
CA ALA A 257 -5.06 -5.65 -2.36
C ALA A 257 -5.36 -6.71 -1.28
N ALA A 258 -5.28 -6.34 0.00
CA ALA A 258 -5.62 -7.22 1.11
C ALA A 258 -7.12 -7.60 1.12
N SER A 259 -8.01 -6.65 0.83
CA SER A 259 -9.46 -6.89 0.76
C SER A 259 -9.82 -7.83 -0.39
N VAL A 260 -9.27 -7.61 -1.57
CA VAL A 260 -9.45 -8.50 -2.73
C VAL A 260 -8.91 -9.89 -2.41
N SER A 261 -7.72 -10.00 -1.80
CA SER A 261 -7.14 -11.27 -1.38
C SER A 261 -8.05 -12.01 -0.37
N LEU A 262 -8.66 -11.31 0.58
CA LEU A 262 -9.59 -11.89 1.56
C LEU A 262 -10.87 -12.43 0.88
N VAL A 263 -11.41 -11.71 -0.10
CA VAL A 263 -12.57 -12.16 -0.90
C VAL A 263 -12.20 -13.39 -1.72
N VAL A 264 -11.02 -13.43 -2.34
CA VAL A 264 -10.51 -14.61 -3.04
C VAL A 264 -10.36 -15.79 -2.08
N ALA A 265 -9.80 -15.59 -0.89
CA ALA A 265 -9.68 -16.64 0.13
C ALA A 265 -11.05 -17.17 0.59
N ALA A 266 -12.02 -16.30 0.81
CA ALA A 266 -13.39 -16.69 1.14
C ALA A 266 -14.02 -17.52 0.01
N PHE A 267 -13.83 -17.10 -1.25
CA PHE A 267 -14.31 -17.83 -2.41
C PHE A 267 -13.67 -19.23 -2.54
N LEU A 268 -12.34 -19.33 -2.36
CA LEU A 268 -11.65 -20.61 -2.39
C LEU A 268 -12.02 -21.51 -1.21
N SER A 269 -12.24 -20.95 -0.02
CA SER A 269 -12.78 -21.67 1.14
C SER A 269 -14.19 -22.20 0.88
N TYR A 270 -15.06 -21.40 0.23
CA TYR A 270 -16.38 -21.85 -0.22
C TYR A 270 -16.28 -23.03 -1.19
N ASN A 271 -15.40 -22.95 -2.18
CA ASN A 271 -15.19 -24.00 -3.17
C ASN A 271 -14.68 -25.30 -2.50
N ALA A 272 -13.65 -25.20 -1.64
CA ALA A 272 -13.09 -26.33 -0.91
C ALA A 272 -14.16 -27.02 -0.04
N MET A 273 -14.97 -26.24 0.67
CA MET A 273 -16.04 -26.76 1.50
C MET A 273 -17.18 -27.37 0.67
N SER A 274 -17.55 -26.76 -0.45
CA SER A 274 -18.57 -27.30 -1.38
C SER A 274 -18.17 -28.66 -1.92
N ILE A 275 -16.90 -28.84 -2.28
CA ILE A 275 -16.32 -30.12 -2.72
C ILE A 275 -16.32 -31.12 -1.57
N ALA A 276 -15.90 -30.72 -0.35
CA ALA A 276 -15.89 -31.57 0.82
C ALA A 276 -17.29 -32.12 1.16
N ILE A 277 -18.31 -31.26 1.08
CA ILE A 277 -19.70 -31.66 1.31
C ILE A 277 -20.16 -32.66 0.25
N ALA A 278 -19.84 -32.42 -1.02
CA ALA A 278 -20.20 -33.34 -2.10
C ALA A 278 -19.60 -34.74 -1.89
N GLN A 279 -18.35 -34.84 -1.45
CA GLN A 279 -17.64 -36.08 -1.16
C GLN A 279 -18.18 -36.80 0.08
N ARG A 280 -18.54 -36.04 1.13
CA ARG A 280 -19.08 -36.56 2.38
C ARG A 280 -20.59 -36.83 2.31
N ARG A 281 -21.24 -36.64 1.17
CA ARG A 281 -22.70 -36.79 1.01
C ARG A 281 -23.22 -38.17 1.42
N PRO A 282 -22.58 -39.34 1.05
CA PRO A 282 -22.98 -40.65 1.52
C PRO A 282 -22.87 -40.77 3.03
N LEU A 283 -21.76 -40.30 3.62
CA LEU A 283 -21.57 -40.32 5.07
C LEU A 283 -22.61 -39.44 5.79
N ILE A 284 -22.93 -38.27 5.26
CA ILE A 284 -23.94 -37.35 5.80
C ILE A 284 -25.33 -38.00 5.74
N SER A 285 -25.67 -38.66 4.64
CA SER A 285 -26.97 -39.37 4.50
C SER A 285 -27.09 -40.52 5.50
N THR A 286 -26.02 -41.31 5.69
CA THR A 286 -25.96 -42.38 6.68
C THR A 286 -26.09 -41.84 8.11
N MET A 287 -25.33 -40.80 8.45
CA MET A 287 -25.42 -40.14 9.77
C MET A 287 -26.84 -39.60 10.03
N ARG A 288 -27.50 -39.06 9.01
CA ARG A 288 -28.90 -38.60 9.12
C ARG A 288 -29.89 -39.73 9.27
N ALA A 289 -29.68 -40.83 8.55
CA ALA A 289 -30.51 -42.05 8.69
C ALA A 289 -30.39 -42.63 10.10
N LEU A 290 -29.23 -42.54 10.75
CA LEU A 290 -28.98 -42.92 12.15
C LEU A 290 -29.46 -41.87 13.18
N GLY A 291 -30.21 -40.82 12.76
CA GLY A 291 -30.79 -39.81 13.66
C GLY A 291 -29.93 -38.58 13.89
N GLY A 292 -28.83 -38.36 13.15
CA GLY A 292 -27.97 -37.19 13.26
C GLY A 292 -28.71 -35.89 12.91
N ARG A 293 -28.67 -34.91 13.84
CA ARG A 293 -29.33 -33.60 13.66
C ARG A 293 -28.54 -32.71 12.65
N ARG A 294 -29.24 -32.07 11.73
CA ARG A 294 -28.64 -31.15 10.71
C ARG A 294 -27.75 -30.10 11.34
N ARG A 295 -28.19 -29.46 12.44
CA ARG A 295 -27.43 -28.44 13.15
C ARG A 295 -26.07 -28.95 13.66
N MET A 296 -26.00 -30.21 14.08
CA MET A 296 -24.76 -30.82 14.56
C MET A 296 -23.75 -31.01 13.43
N ILE A 297 -24.19 -31.50 12.27
CA ILE A 297 -23.35 -31.70 11.10
C ILE A 297 -22.83 -30.32 10.60
N MET A 298 -23.72 -29.32 10.56
CA MET A 298 -23.35 -27.97 10.18
C MET A 298 -22.34 -27.35 11.15
N SER A 299 -22.55 -27.51 12.48
CA SER A 299 -21.62 -26.96 13.47
C SER A 299 -20.22 -27.58 13.37
N ASP A 300 -20.13 -28.87 13.06
CA ASP A 300 -18.84 -29.55 12.87
C ASP A 300 -18.11 -29.04 11.63
N MET A 301 -18.81 -28.75 10.53
CA MET A 301 -18.25 -28.16 9.31
C MET A 301 -17.79 -26.70 9.52
N LEU A 302 -18.59 -25.92 10.26
CA LEU A 302 -18.20 -24.55 10.60
C LEU A 302 -17.01 -24.54 11.56
N ALA A 303 -16.90 -25.50 12.48
CA ALA A 303 -15.74 -25.64 13.35
C ALA A 303 -14.46 -26.01 12.56
N GLU A 304 -14.58 -26.89 11.54
CA GLU A 304 -13.48 -27.18 10.61
C GLU A 304 -13.03 -25.92 9.87
N ALA A 305 -13.96 -25.12 9.35
CA ALA A 305 -13.68 -23.86 8.68
C ALA A 305 -13.05 -22.82 9.63
N ALA A 306 -13.53 -22.75 10.87
CA ALA A 306 -12.94 -21.88 11.90
C ALA A 306 -11.51 -22.31 12.24
N ALA A 307 -11.23 -23.61 12.31
CA ALA A 307 -9.89 -24.14 12.54
C ALA A 307 -8.93 -23.79 11.38
N VAL A 308 -9.38 -23.93 10.13
CA VAL A 308 -8.61 -23.50 8.95
C VAL A 308 -8.35 -21.99 8.98
N GLY A 309 -9.39 -21.20 9.31
CA GLY A 309 -9.28 -19.74 9.46
C GLY A 309 -8.30 -19.35 10.58
N LEU A 310 -8.33 -20.03 11.72
CA LEU A 310 -7.46 -19.78 12.86
C LEU A 310 -6.00 -20.14 12.54
N VAL A 311 -5.76 -21.36 12.04
CA VAL A 311 -4.39 -21.82 11.71
C VAL A 311 -3.81 -21.02 10.55
N GLY A 312 -4.59 -20.82 9.48
CA GLY A 312 -4.17 -19.99 8.35
C GLY A 312 -3.93 -18.54 8.75
N GLY A 313 -4.85 -17.98 9.56
CA GLY A 313 -4.72 -16.64 10.11
C GLY A 313 -3.47 -16.47 10.99
N ALA A 314 -3.18 -17.42 11.88
CA ALA A 314 -2.01 -17.38 12.76
C ALA A 314 -0.68 -17.53 11.98
N LEU A 315 -0.60 -18.54 11.09
CA LEU A 315 0.58 -18.75 10.25
C LEU A 315 0.82 -17.57 9.30
N GLY A 316 -0.26 -17.06 8.69
CA GLY A 316 -0.20 -15.89 7.83
C GLY A 316 0.21 -14.63 8.59
N SER A 317 -0.31 -14.44 9.80
CA SER A 317 0.11 -13.31 10.64
C SER A 317 1.61 -13.36 10.97
N ALA A 318 2.16 -14.54 11.27
CA ALA A 318 3.59 -14.71 11.49
C ALA A 318 4.39 -14.35 10.21
N GLY A 319 3.95 -14.83 9.03
CA GLY A 319 4.53 -14.46 7.74
C GLY A 319 4.41 -12.97 7.44
N GLY A 320 3.25 -12.37 7.77
CA GLY A 320 2.99 -10.95 7.59
C GLY A 320 3.87 -10.05 8.44
N VAL A 321 4.20 -10.47 9.66
CA VAL A 321 5.18 -9.78 10.51
C VAL A 321 6.55 -9.75 9.84
N VAL A 322 7.01 -10.89 9.31
CA VAL A 322 8.30 -10.98 8.61
C VAL A 322 8.29 -10.10 7.35
N ILE A 323 7.24 -10.18 6.53
CA ILE A 323 7.10 -9.36 5.32
C ILE A 323 7.08 -7.88 5.68
N GLY A 324 6.32 -7.47 6.71
CA GLY A 324 6.24 -6.08 7.15
C GLY A 324 7.58 -5.56 7.68
N TYR A 325 8.33 -6.39 8.41
CA TYR A 325 9.68 -6.04 8.88
C TYR A 325 10.65 -5.80 7.72
N LEU A 326 10.63 -6.68 6.72
CA LEU A 326 11.48 -6.51 5.52
C LEU A 326 11.03 -5.31 4.68
N ALA A 327 9.73 -5.09 4.53
CA ALA A 327 9.18 -4.00 3.73
C ALA A 327 9.52 -2.61 4.27
N ILE A 328 9.69 -2.42 5.57
CA ILE A 328 10.14 -1.14 6.14
C ILE A 328 11.55 -0.77 5.66
N GLY A 329 12.45 -1.76 5.54
CA GLY A 329 13.80 -1.53 5.05
C GLY A 329 13.89 -1.17 3.56
N GLU A 330 12.86 -1.48 2.79
CA GLU A 330 12.77 -1.26 1.33
C GLU A 330 11.86 -0.06 0.96
N LEU A 331 11.49 0.79 1.94
CA LEU A 331 10.67 1.97 1.63
C LEU A 331 11.48 2.97 0.80
N PRO A 332 10.84 3.60 -0.23
CA PRO A 332 11.48 4.59 -1.07
C PRO A 332 12.05 5.75 -0.25
N SER A 333 13.23 6.24 -0.62
CA SER A 333 13.91 7.36 0.03
C SER A 333 13.04 8.61 0.08
N THR A 334 12.27 8.90 -0.96
CA THR A 334 11.28 9.99 -1.01
C THR A 334 10.26 9.93 0.13
N MET A 335 9.80 8.73 0.47
CA MET A 335 8.87 8.55 1.59
C MET A 335 9.55 8.73 2.95
N VAL A 336 10.78 8.23 3.09
CA VAL A 336 11.56 8.35 4.32
C VAL A 336 11.98 9.79 4.57
N GLN A 337 12.30 10.57 3.52
CA GLN A 337 12.68 11.99 3.63
C GLN A 337 11.56 12.88 4.20
N THR A 338 10.31 12.51 3.98
CA THR A 338 9.16 13.26 4.53
C THR A 338 8.96 13.02 6.03
N LEU A 339 9.70 12.06 6.62
CA LEU A 339 9.60 11.67 8.02
C LEU A 339 10.84 12.15 8.78
N ASP A 340 10.65 12.79 9.91
CA ASP A 340 11.73 13.26 10.77
C ASP A 340 12.24 12.17 11.73
N ALA A 341 11.77 10.92 11.58
CA ALA A 341 12.08 9.80 12.46
C ALA A 341 12.67 8.60 11.69
N ARG A 342 13.55 7.86 12.32
CA ARG A 342 13.96 6.54 11.85
C ARG A 342 12.78 5.59 12.05
N LEU A 343 12.41 4.89 10.98
CA LEU A 343 11.30 3.96 11.02
C LEU A 343 11.72 2.66 11.70
N GLU A 344 11.05 2.32 12.78
CA GLU A 344 11.16 1.03 13.43
C GLU A 344 9.91 0.20 13.19
N TYR A 345 10.11 -1.09 12.94
CA TYR A 345 8.96 -1.99 12.83
C TYR A 345 8.31 -2.21 14.19
N VAL A 346 7.14 -1.63 14.36
CA VAL A 346 6.32 -1.80 15.56
C VAL A 346 4.92 -2.24 15.17
N LEU A 347 4.61 -3.46 15.53
CA LEU A 347 3.30 -4.04 15.24
C LEU A 347 2.29 -3.63 16.31
N PRO A 348 1.21 -2.89 15.95
CA PRO A 348 0.13 -2.61 16.89
C PRO A 348 -0.50 -3.91 17.39
N ILE A 349 -0.72 -4.03 18.70
CA ILE A 349 -1.16 -5.26 19.36
C ILE A 349 -2.51 -5.79 18.82
N TRP A 350 -3.34 -4.93 18.26
CA TRP A 350 -4.65 -5.27 17.71
C TRP A 350 -4.60 -5.86 16.28
N VAL A 351 -3.49 -5.70 15.55
CA VAL A 351 -3.39 -6.08 14.12
C VAL A 351 -3.49 -7.60 13.95
N VAL A 352 -2.74 -8.38 14.73
CA VAL A 352 -2.76 -9.85 14.64
C VAL A 352 -4.14 -10.42 15.03
N PRO A 353 -4.74 -10.03 16.17
CA PRO A 353 -6.09 -10.48 16.51
C PRO A 353 -7.13 -10.13 15.44
N LEU A 354 -7.07 -8.93 14.86
CA LEU A 354 -7.97 -8.48 13.80
C LEU A 354 -7.81 -9.33 12.53
N ALA A 355 -6.59 -9.57 12.08
CA ALA A 355 -6.31 -10.37 10.89
C ALA A 355 -6.79 -11.83 11.06
N VAL A 356 -6.50 -12.44 12.21
CA VAL A 356 -6.98 -13.79 12.53
C VAL A 356 -8.51 -13.84 12.56
N LEU A 357 -9.15 -12.86 13.22
CA LEU A 357 -10.61 -12.77 13.28
C LEU A 357 -11.22 -12.61 11.87
N ALA A 358 -10.66 -11.71 11.04
CA ALA A 358 -11.11 -11.51 9.65
C ALA A 358 -11.03 -12.81 8.84
N CYS A 359 -9.93 -13.56 8.96
CA CYS A 359 -9.76 -14.85 8.30
C CYS A 359 -10.74 -15.92 8.81
N VAL A 360 -10.97 -15.98 10.12
CA VAL A 360 -11.98 -16.90 10.71
C VAL A 360 -13.37 -16.53 10.21
N VAL A 361 -13.75 -15.26 10.25
CA VAL A 361 -15.07 -14.79 9.78
C VAL A 361 -15.24 -15.07 8.29
N ALA A 362 -14.24 -14.78 7.45
CA ALA A 362 -14.29 -15.08 6.02
C ALA A 362 -14.45 -16.57 5.74
N SER A 363 -13.67 -17.43 6.41
CA SER A 363 -13.73 -18.88 6.24
C SER A 363 -15.07 -19.46 6.74
N VAL A 364 -15.57 -19.00 7.88
CA VAL A 364 -16.83 -19.48 8.48
C VAL A 364 -18.03 -19.01 7.63
N THR A 365 -18.07 -17.75 7.19
CA THR A 365 -19.18 -17.24 6.36
C THR A 365 -19.24 -17.93 5.00
N ALA A 366 -18.09 -18.10 4.35
CA ALA A 366 -17.97 -18.85 3.11
C ALA A 366 -18.45 -20.30 3.26
N SER A 367 -18.00 -20.96 4.34
CA SER A 367 -18.38 -22.34 4.64
C SER A 367 -19.85 -22.48 5.07
N ALA A 368 -20.41 -21.48 5.74
CA ALA A 368 -21.83 -21.47 6.11
C ALA A 368 -22.74 -21.46 4.87
N LEU A 369 -22.35 -20.67 3.84
CA LEU A 369 -23.04 -20.69 2.55
C LEU A 369 -22.98 -22.05 1.87
N ALA A 370 -21.81 -22.71 1.90
CA ALA A 370 -21.66 -24.07 1.39
C ALA A 370 -22.44 -25.10 2.23
N ALA A 371 -22.40 -25.01 3.56
CA ALA A 371 -23.05 -25.93 4.49
C ALA A 371 -24.58 -25.90 4.40
N ARG A 372 -25.20 -24.82 3.89
CA ARG A 372 -26.65 -24.81 3.58
C ARG A 372 -27.06 -25.95 2.64
N GLN A 373 -26.12 -26.49 1.85
CA GLN A 373 -26.39 -27.63 0.97
C GLN A 373 -26.69 -28.92 1.72
N VAL A 374 -26.23 -29.07 2.98
CA VAL A 374 -26.55 -30.21 3.85
C VAL A 374 -28.07 -30.33 4.11
N HIS A 375 -28.79 -29.21 4.04
CA HIS A 375 -30.25 -29.22 4.14
C HIS A 375 -30.94 -29.96 2.97
N ALA A 376 -30.34 -30.02 1.82
CA ALA A 376 -30.85 -30.67 0.63
C ALA A 376 -30.56 -32.19 0.58
N VAL A 377 -29.70 -32.73 1.48
CA VAL A 377 -29.36 -34.15 1.53
C VAL A 377 -30.52 -34.92 2.21
N ALA A 378 -31.15 -35.83 1.48
CA ALA A 378 -32.24 -36.66 2.01
C ALA A 378 -31.68 -37.96 2.66
N PRO A 379 -32.24 -38.44 3.80
CA PRO A 379 -31.81 -39.71 4.40
C PRO A 379 -31.96 -40.91 3.48
N ILE A 380 -32.94 -40.88 2.58
CA ILE A 380 -33.23 -41.97 1.62
C ILE A 380 -32.11 -42.15 0.59
N GLU A 381 -31.27 -41.13 0.35
CA GLU A 381 -30.12 -41.25 -0.55
C GLU A 381 -29.06 -42.27 -0.07
N ALA A 382 -29.11 -42.67 1.22
CA ALA A 382 -28.25 -43.71 1.77
C ALA A 382 -28.68 -45.12 1.27
N LEU A 383 -29.91 -45.28 0.80
CA LEU A 383 -30.48 -46.56 0.40
C LEU A 383 -30.42 -46.83 -1.10
N THR A 384 -30.05 -45.84 -1.90
CA THR A 384 -30.00 -45.97 -3.37
C THR A 384 -28.56 -45.97 -3.86
N PRO A 385 -27.92 -47.12 -4.13
CA PRO A 385 -26.61 -47.20 -4.74
C PRO A 385 -26.69 -46.65 -6.17
N GLY A 386 -26.08 -45.48 -6.44
CA GLY A 386 -26.00 -44.87 -7.78
C GLY A 386 -27.05 -43.81 -8.11
N GLY A 387 -27.94 -43.47 -7.19
CA GLY A 387 -28.88 -42.35 -7.33
C GLY A 387 -28.25 -40.98 -7.19
N ALA A 388 -27.23 -40.66 -7.98
CA ALA A 388 -26.76 -39.29 -8.21
C ALA A 388 -27.81 -38.56 -9.05
N THR A 389 -29.03 -38.49 -8.57
CA THR A 389 -30.06 -37.68 -9.22
C THR A 389 -29.68 -36.19 -9.02
N THR A 390 -29.39 -35.56 -10.10
CA THR A 390 -29.67 -34.14 -10.42
C THR A 390 -30.07 -33.31 -9.19
N VAL A 391 -29.08 -33.02 -8.32
CA VAL A 391 -29.24 -31.84 -7.46
C VAL A 391 -29.25 -30.65 -8.41
N ALA A 392 -30.44 -30.14 -8.65
CA ALA A 392 -30.72 -29.04 -9.52
C ALA A 392 -29.67 -27.96 -9.33
N ALA A 393 -29.02 -27.55 -10.40
CA ALA A 393 -28.38 -26.26 -10.48
C ALA A 393 -29.28 -25.27 -9.75
N GLY A 394 -28.74 -24.48 -8.80
CA GLY A 394 -29.49 -23.69 -7.83
C GLY A 394 -30.81 -23.15 -8.36
N SER A 395 -31.83 -23.15 -7.55
CA SER A 395 -33.21 -22.85 -7.98
C SER A 395 -33.21 -21.60 -8.86
N ARG A 396 -34.05 -21.55 -9.90
CA ARG A 396 -34.18 -20.39 -10.79
C ARG A 396 -34.30 -19.08 -9.98
N ARG A 397 -34.98 -19.14 -8.84
CA ARG A 397 -35.09 -18.02 -7.89
C ARG A 397 -33.75 -17.57 -7.33
N LEU A 398 -32.88 -18.48 -6.92
CA LEU A 398 -31.54 -18.13 -6.37
C LEU A 398 -30.66 -17.46 -7.44
N ARG A 399 -30.71 -17.93 -8.69
CA ARG A 399 -29.97 -17.29 -9.81
C ARG A 399 -30.49 -15.90 -10.12
N ILE A 400 -31.83 -15.72 -10.12
CA ILE A 400 -32.42 -14.38 -10.32
C ILE A 400 -32.02 -13.44 -9.18
N ILE A 401 -32.13 -13.88 -7.92
CA ILE A 401 -31.71 -13.08 -6.75
C ILE A 401 -30.22 -12.73 -6.83
N SER A 402 -29.38 -13.69 -7.19
CA SER A 402 -27.94 -13.45 -7.37
C SER A 402 -27.65 -12.48 -8.52
N GLY A 403 -28.42 -12.57 -9.61
CA GLY A 403 -28.31 -11.63 -10.73
C GLY A 403 -28.70 -10.20 -10.35
N ILE A 404 -29.83 -10.04 -9.64
CA ILE A 404 -30.26 -8.74 -9.12
C ILE A 404 -29.23 -8.18 -8.14
N ALA A 405 -28.81 -8.99 -7.16
CA ALA A 405 -27.80 -8.58 -6.17
C ALA A 405 -26.48 -8.18 -6.85
N GLY A 406 -26.05 -8.96 -7.84
CA GLY A 406 -24.84 -8.65 -8.62
C GLY A 406 -24.94 -7.32 -9.37
N LEU A 407 -26.06 -7.10 -10.02
CA LEU A 407 -26.32 -5.84 -10.76
C LEU A 407 -26.40 -4.64 -9.79
N THR A 408 -27.05 -4.82 -8.65
CA THR A 408 -27.15 -3.76 -7.61
C THR A 408 -25.77 -3.40 -7.06
N LEU A 409 -24.94 -4.41 -6.74
CA LEU A 409 -23.58 -4.16 -6.25
C LEU A 409 -22.72 -3.43 -7.30
N LEU A 410 -22.82 -3.80 -8.56
CA LEU A 410 -22.12 -3.10 -9.64
C LEU A 410 -22.63 -1.67 -9.81
N ALA A 411 -23.95 -1.47 -9.79
CA ALA A 411 -24.53 -0.12 -9.88
C ALA A 411 -24.07 0.76 -8.71
N VAL A 412 -24.04 0.22 -7.47
CA VAL A 412 -23.52 0.93 -6.30
C VAL A 412 -22.04 1.27 -6.48
N THR A 413 -21.20 0.32 -6.96
CA THR A 413 -19.80 0.61 -7.25
C THR A 413 -19.64 1.73 -8.28
N VAL A 414 -20.39 1.66 -9.39
CA VAL A 414 -20.32 2.68 -10.44
C VAL A 414 -20.72 4.05 -9.90
N VAL A 415 -21.79 4.12 -9.09
CA VAL A 415 -22.23 5.38 -8.46
C VAL A 415 -21.17 5.94 -7.52
N ILE A 416 -20.53 5.09 -6.70
CA ILE A 416 -19.47 5.51 -5.79
C ILE A 416 -18.24 6.00 -6.57
N VAL A 417 -17.83 5.28 -7.60
CA VAL A 417 -16.64 5.60 -8.42
C VAL A 417 -16.87 6.88 -9.23
N LEU A 418 -18.04 7.06 -9.84
CA LEU A 418 -18.37 8.28 -10.61
C LEU A 418 -18.74 9.47 -9.71
N GLY A 419 -19.17 9.21 -8.48
CA GLY A 419 -19.55 10.24 -7.50
C GLY A 419 -18.38 10.90 -6.78
N ASP A 420 -17.13 10.57 -7.14
CA ASP A 420 -15.90 11.13 -6.58
C ASP A 420 -15.86 11.10 -5.02
N LEU A 421 -16.20 9.93 -4.45
CA LEU A 421 -16.17 9.70 -3.01
C LEU A 421 -14.75 9.34 -2.49
N GLY A 422 -13.71 9.76 -3.18
CA GLY A 422 -12.32 9.63 -2.77
C GLY A 422 -11.93 8.18 -2.44
N ARG A 423 -11.39 7.95 -1.24
CA ARG A 423 -10.89 6.62 -0.80
C ARG A 423 -11.97 5.52 -0.77
N ILE A 424 -13.25 5.89 -0.62
CA ILE A 424 -14.36 4.92 -0.63
C ILE A 424 -14.52 4.31 -2.03
N ALA A 425 -14.19 5.04 -3.09
CA ALA A 425 -14.21 4.54 -4.46
C ALA A 425 -13.29 3.32 -4.63
N ILE A 426 -12.07 3.37 -4.09
CA ILE A 426 -11.14 2.23 -4.13
C ILE A 426 -11.72 1.03 -3.36
N ALA A 427 -12.25 1.23 -2.16
CA ALA A 427 -12.84 0.15 -1.37
C ALA A 427 -14.05 -0.49 -2.08
N SER A 428 -14.81 0.27 -2.87
CA SER A 428 -15.97 -0.21 -3.63
C SER A 428 -15.60 -1.20 -4.75
N ILE A 429 -14.36 -1.24 -5.21
CA ILE A 429 -13.88 -2.22 -6.22
C ILE A 429 -14.05 -3.67 -5.73
N ALA A 430 -13.91 -3.91 -4.42
CA ALA A 430 -14.21 -5.22 -3.84
C ALA A 430 -15.70 -5.62 -4.02
N LEU A 431 -16.62 -4.64 -3.95
CA LEU A 431 -18.04 -4.86 -4.25
C LEU A 431 -18.27 -5.20 -5.72
N ALA A 432 -17.52 -4.57 -6.65
CA ALA A 432 -17.56 -4.90 -8.05
C ALA A 432 -17.14 -6.36 -8.30
N PHE A 433 -16.07 -6.81 -7.65
CA PHE A 433 -15.62 -8.21 -7.74
C PHE A 433 -16.71 -9.19 -7.27
N ILE A 434 -17.35 -8.91 -6.13
CA ILE A 434 -18.47 -9.70 -5.61
C ILE A 434 -19.65 -9.65 -6.56
N GLY A 435 -19.97 -8.46 -7.09
CA GLY A 435 -21.05 -8.23 -8.04
C GLY A 435 -20.88 -9.02 -9.33
N PHE A 436 -19.70 -8.99 -9.94
CA PHE A 436 -19.38 -9.79 -11.13
C PHE A 436 -19.42 -11.30 -10.83
N SER A 437 -18.93 -11.74 -9.70
CA SER A 437 -19.01 -13.15 -9.28
C SER A 437 -20.46 -13.62 -9.12
N ALA A 438 -21.32 -12.78 -8.56
CA ALA A 438 -22.76 -13.04 -8.43
C ALA A 438 -23.48 -13.05 -9.79
N LEU A 439 -23.13 -12.16 -10.71
CA LEU A 439 -23.63 -12.17 -12.09
C LEU A 439 -23.20 -13.42 -12.84
N CYS A 440 -21.95 -13.79 -12.77
CA CYS A 440 -21.45 -15.03 -13.35
C CYS A 440 -22.22 -16.25 -12.81
N PHE A 441 -22.55 -16.29 -11.50
CA PHE A 441 -23.37 -17.34 -10.94
C PHE A 441 -24.80 -17.32 -11.52
N ALA A 442 -25.40 -16.17 -11.73
CA ALA A 442 -26.69 -16.05 -12.38
C ALA A 442 -26.70 -16.66 -13.79
N PHE A 443 -25.60 -16.45 -14.54
CA PHE A 443 -25.40 -16.98 -15.89
C PHE A 443 -24.64 -18.31 -15.93
N SER A 444 -24.55 -19.05 -14.82
CA SER A 444 -23.75 -20.28 -14.74
C SER A 444 -24.13 -21.33 -15.78
N GLN A 445 -25.44 -21.50 -16.09
CA GLN A 445 -25.88 -22.48 -17.08
C GLN A 445 -25.42 -22.18 -18.52
N PRO A 446 -25.67 -21.00 -19.10
CA PRO A 446 -25.17 -20.69 -20.43
C PRO A 446 -23.64 -20.73 -20.52
N ILE A 447 -22.92 -20.30 -19.45
CA ILE A 447 -21.46 -20.34 -19.41
C ILE A 447 -20.93 -21.78 -19.46
N VAL A 448 -21.51 -22.70 -18.68
CA VAL A 448 -21.17 -24.13 -18.72
C VAL A 448 -21.49 -24.76 -20.09
N LYS A 449 -22.62 -24.40 -20.71
CA LYS A 449 -22.94 -24.86 -22.07
C LYS A 449 -21.95 -24.33 -23.10
N LEU A 450 -21.49 -23.12 -22.96
CA LEU A 450 -20.45 -22.55 -23.83
C LEU A 450 -19.13 -23.31 -23.71
N ALA A 451 -18.69 -23.67 -22.48
CA ALA A 451 -17.51 -24.50 -22.28
C ALA A 451 -17.65 -25.90 -22.90
N ALA A 452 -18.82 -26.51 -22.78
CA ALA A 452 -19.11 -27.78 -23.45
C ALA A 452 -19.08 -27.64 -24.99
N ALA A 453 -19.61 -26.54 -25.55
CA ALA A 453 -19.56 -26.26 -26.98
C ALA A 453 -18.13 -26.10 -27.49
N VAL A 454 -17.26 -25.42 -26.72
CA VAL A 454 -15.83 -25.30 -27.04
C VAL A 454 -15.16 -26.68 -27.03
N ALA A 455 -15.39 -27.47 -25.99
CA ALA A 455 -14.82 -28.81 -25.90
C ALA A 455 -15.27 -29.71 -27.09
N ARG A 456 -16.54 -29.66 -27.53
CA ARG A 456 -17.05 -30.44 -28.67
C ARG A 456 -16.29 -30.17 -29.97
N ARG A 457 -15.78 -28.96 -30.18
CA ARG A 457 -15.00 -28.60 -31.37
C ARG A 457 -13.65 -29.29 -31.47
N MET A 458 -13.23 -29.97 -30.39
CA MET A 458 -11.94 -30.70 -30.33
C MET A 458 -12.02 -32.18 -30.82
N GLY A 459 -13.02 -32.48 -31.65
CA GLY A 459 -13.17 -33.78 -32.27
C GLY A 459 -13.84 -34.82 -31.35
N PRO A 460 -13.80 -36.16 -31.69
CA PRO A 460 -14.54 -37.19 -30.97
C PRO A 460 -14.21 -37.27 -29.47
N ALA A 461 -12.96 -37.07 -29.07
CA ALA A 461 -12.55 -37.00 -27.67
C ALA A 461 -13.16 -35.79 -26.98
N GLY A 462 -13.30 -34.65 -27.70
CA GLY A 462 -13.96 -33.44 -27.21
C GLY A 462 -15.45 -33.61 -27.00
N VAL A 463 -16.16 -34.42 -27.78
CA VAL A 463 -17.56 -34.73 -27.55
C VAL A 463 -17.75 -35.45 -26.21
N LEU A 464 -16.83 -36.37 -25.85
CA LEU A 464 -16.85 -37.05 -24.55
C LEU A 464 -16.56 -36.04 -23.42
N GLY A 465 -15.58 -35.16 -23.61
CA GLY A 465 -15.28 -34.07 -22.65
C GLY A 465 -16.48 -33.15 -22.43
N ALA A 466 -17.16 -32.74 -23.50
CA ALA A 466 -18.37 -31.93 -23.44
C ALA A 466 -19.52 -32.60 -22.69
N ALA A 467 -19.77 -33.90 -22.96
CA ALA A 467 -20.78 -34.66 -22.23
C ALA A 467 -20.46 -34.71 -20.72
N THR A 468 -19.17 -34.73 -20.35
CA THR A 468 -18.74 -34.64 -18.94
C THR A 468 -19.10 -33.31 -18.32
N ILE A 469 -18.79 -32.22 -19.01
CA ILE A 469 -19.09 -30.85 -18.55
C ILE A 469 -20.58 -30.70 -18.31
N GLU A 470 -21.42 -31.25 -19.19
CA GLU A 470 -22.89 -31.19 -19.10
C GLU A 470 -23.48 -32.09 -18.00
N ARG A 471 -22.87 -33.25 -17.71
CA ARG A 471 -23.31 -34.16 -16.65
C ARG A 471 -23.00 -33.68 -15.25
N ALA A 472 -21.92 -32.88 -15.05
CA ALA A 472 -21.50 -32.38 -13.75
C ALA A 472 -21.41 -30.84 -13.73
N PRO A 473 -22.47 -30.10 -14.09
CA PRO A 473 -22.38 -28.65 -14.35
C PRO A 473 -21.91 -27.84 -13.16
N ARG A 474 -22.26 -28.28 -11.94
CA ARG A 474 -21.86 -27.57 -10.71
C ARG A 474 -20.36 -27.66 -10.44
N ARG A 475 -19.75 -28.83 -10.64
CA ARG A 475 -18.31 -29.03 -10.44
C ARG A 475 -17.52 -28.29 -11.50
N MET A 476 -17.98 -28.34 -12.75
CA MET A 476 -17.39 -27.61 -13.85
C MET A 476 -17.47 -26.11 -13.65
N TRP A 477 -18.59 -25.63 -13.11
CA TRP A 477 -18.77 -24.25 -12.70
C TRP A 477 -17.72 -23.81 -11.67
N VAL A 478 -17.49 -24.60 -10.61
CA VAL A 478 -16.49 -24.30 -9.58
C VAL A 478 -15.08 -24.21 -10.16
N ALA A 479 -14.70 -25.17 -11.02
CA ALA A 479 -13.40 -25.14 -11.70
C ALA A 479 -13.23 -23.89 -12.58
N MET A 480 -14.27 -23.56 -13.34
CA MET A 480 -14.29 -22.39 -14.21
C MET A 480 -14.20 -21.07 -13.44
N MET A 481 -14.92 -20.96 -12.31
CA MET A 481 -14.86 -19.80 -11.44
C MET A 481 -13.48 -19.63 -10.78
N THR A 482 -12.78 -20.72 -10.48
CA THR A 482 -11.39 -20.65 -9.98
C THR A 482 -10.46 -20.02 -11.02
N VAL A 483 -10.55 -20.44 -12.28
CA VAL A 483 -9.77 -19.86 -13.39
C VAL A 483 -10.16 -18.40 -13.62
N LEU A 484 -11.46 -18.12 -13.69
CA LEU A 484 -11.98 -16.77 -13.87
C LEU A 484 -11.49 -15.84 -12.77
N THR A 485 -11.58 -16.23 -11.50
CA THR A 485 -11.11 -15.43 -10.36
C THR A 485 -9.62 -15.12 -10.45
N ALA A 486 -8.79 -16.13 -10.79
CA ALA A 486 -7.36 -15.91 -10.98
C ALA A 486 -7.06 -14.89 -12.08
N VAL A 487 -7.70 -15.05 -13.25
CA VAL A 487 -7.50 -14.15 -14.38
C VAL A 487 -8.01 -12.75 -14.08
N VAL A 488 -9.23 -12.63 -13.51
CA VAL A 488 -9.81 -11.33 -13.14
C VAL A 488 -8.89 -10.58 -12.17
N THR A 489 -8.44 -11.25 -11.11
CA THR A 489 -7.58 -10.61 -10.11
C THR A 489 -6.25 -10.18 -10.72
N THR A 490 -5.62 -11.05 -11.51
CA THR A 490 -4.33 -10.73 -12.14
C THR A 490 -4.48 -9.57 -13.12
N VAL A 491 -5.46 -9.62 -14.03
CA VAL A 491 -5.69 -8.55 -15.02
C VAL A 491 -6.04 -7.23 -14.35
N ALA A 492 -6.96 -7.27 -13.38
CA ALA A 492 -7.40 -6.04 -12.71
C ALA A 492 -6.27 -5.39 -11.91
N VAL A 493 -5.51 -6.19 -11.14
CA VAL A 493 -4.45 -5.66 -10.28
C VAL A 493 -3.25 -5.21 -11.12
N THR A 494 -2.70 -6.08 -11.98
CA THR A 494 -1.51 -5.71 -12.77
C THR A 494 -1.83 -4.60 -13.78
N GLY A 495 -3.01 -4.68 -14.42
CA GLY A 495 -3.41 -3.67 -15.41
C GLY A 495 -3.70 -2.30 -14.77
N ALA A 496 -4.40 -2.25 -13.63
CA ALA A 496 -4.66 -0.98 -12.94
C ALA A 496 -3.36 -0.36 -12.40
N THR A 497 -2.44 -1.18 -11.89
CA THR A 497 -1.14 -0.71 -11.42
C THR A 497 -0.29 -0.17 -12.58
N SER A 498 -0.20 -0.90 -13.71
CA SER A 498 0.51 -0.41 -14.91
C SER A 498 -0.08 0.92 -15.39
N ASN A 499 -1.42 1.01 -15.53
CA ASN A 499 -2.08 2.26 -15.94
C ASN A 499 -1.77 3.43 -15.01
N ALA A 500 -1.76 3.18 -13.69
CA ALA A 500 -1.45 4.22 -12.70
C ALA A 500 -0.01 4.71 -12.85
N VAL A 501 0.95 3.80 -13.05
CA VAL A 501 2.36 4.12 -13.22
C VAL A 501 2.62 4.83 -14.53
N ASP A 502 2.15 4.25 -15.63
CA ASP A 502 2.34 4.84 -16.96
C ASP A 502 1.77 6.27 -16.98
N SER A 503 0.54 6.46 -16.43
CA SER A 503 -0.06 7.79 -16.34
C SER A 503 0.67 8.73 -15.37
N THR A 504 1.26 8.20 -14.29
CA THR A 504 2.08 9.02 -13.37
C THR A 504 3.37 9.45 -14.06
N VAL A 505 4.08 8.53 -14.70
CA VAL A 505 5.31 8.85 -15.47
C VAL A 505 5.00 9.84 -16.60
N ASP A 506 3.91 9.62 -17.34
CA ASP A 506 3.45 10.54 -18.40
C ASP A 506 3.15 11.95 -17.85
N SER A 507 2.62 12.04 -16.62
CA SER A 507 2.35 13.34 -15.98
C SER A 507 3.62 14.10 -15.58
N PHE A 508 4.78 13.47 -15.60
CA PHE A 508 6.09 14.08 -15.40
C PHE A 508 6.94 14.14 -16.66
N ALA A 509 6.39 13.79 -17.82
CA ALA A 509 7.16 13.70 -19.06
C ALA A 509 7.80 15.03 -19.50
N SER A 510 7.26 16.16 -19.05
CA SER A 510 7.84 17.47 -19.38
C SER A 510 9.17 17.74 -18.66
N ILE A 511 9.46 17.07 -17.56
CA ILE A 511 10.75 17.14 -16.85
C ILE A 511 11.90 16.66 -17.76
N ALA A 512 11.64 15.67 -18.62
CA ALA A 512 12.63 15.18 -19.58
C ALA A 512 12.97 16.17 -20.71
N LYS A 513 12.25 17.30 -20.85
CA LYS A 513 12.54 18.34 -21.85
C LYS A 513 13.71 19.23 -21.47
N ALA A 514 14.07 19.27 -20.19
CA ALA A 514 15.31 19.90 -19.77
C ALA A 514 16.50 18.99 -20.09
N ASP A 515 17.53 19.51 -20.74
CA ASP A 515 18.69 18.69 -21.14
C ASP A 515 19.48 18.22 -19.91
N VAL A 516 19.66 19.09 -18.92
CA VAL A 516 20.36 18.80 -17.66
C VAL A 516 19.64 19.47 -16.50
N TRP A 517 19.59 18.77 -15.38
CA TRP A 517 19.14 19.25 -14.08
C TRP A 517 20.33 19.40 -13.13
N VAL A 518 20.35 20.49 -12.37
CA VAL A 518 21.21 20.65 -11.21
C VAL A 518 20.30 20.78 -9.99
N SER A 519 20.41 19.87 -9.06
CA SER A 519 19.47 19.74 -7.94
C SER A 519 20.21 19.63 -6.61
N SER A 520 19.56 20.04 -5.53
CA SER A 520 20.04 19.85 -4.17
C SER A 520 19.83 18.42 -3.65
N ALA A 521 19.16 17.57 -4.45
CA ALA A 521 18.91 16.17 -4.12
C ALA A 521 19.10 15.26 -5.33
N ALA A 522 19.25 13.96 -5.11
CA ALA A 522 19.30 12.96 -6.18
C ALA A 522 18.00 12.93 -6.99
N ALA A 523 18.03 12.42 -8.22
CA ALA A 523 16.86 12.32 -9.11
C ALA A 523 15.70 11.47 -8.51
N THR A 524 16.00 10.63 -7.53
CA THR A 524 15.01 9.82 -6.80
C THR A 524 14.43 10.52 -5.58
N ASP A 525 14.88 11.72 -5.24
CA ASP A 525 14.59 12.39 -3.98
C ASP A 525 13.97 13.79 -4.20
N TYR A 526 13.29 14.34 -3.19
CA TYR A 526 12.75 15.68 -3.24
C TYR A 526 13.81 16.74 -2.92
N SER A 527 13.98 17.72 -3.78
CA SER A 527 14.93 18.84 -3.65
C SER A 527 14.39 19.93 -2.70
N SER A 528 14.27 19.63 -1.42
CA SER A 528 13.71 20.57 -0.43
C SER A 528 14.74 21.55 0.18
N THR A 529 16.03 21.36 -0.03
CA THR A 529 17.12 22.25 0.41
C THR A 529 17.49 23.20 -0.70
N LEU A 530 18.08 24.35 -0.37
CA LEU A 530 18.54 25.31 -1.36
C LEU A 530 19.94 24.95 -1.86
N LEU A 531 20.19 25.20 -3.13
CA LEU A 531 21.52 25.21 -3.73
C LEU A 531 22.33 26.41 -3.21
N PRO A 532 23.66 26.34 -3.17
CA PRO A 532 24.49 27.50 -2.87
C PRO A 532 24.15 28.70 -3.78
N PRO A 533 24.16 29.93 -3.26
CA PRO A 533 23.68 31.13 -3.99
C PRO A 533 24.31 31.35 -5.35
N ASP A 534 25.59 31.01 -5.50
CA ASP A 534 26.35 31.26 -6.75
C ASP A 534 26.17 30.14 -7.79
N THR A 535 25.46 29.06 -7.46
CA THR A 535 25.34 27.88 -8.33
C THR A 535 24.72 28.23 -9.68
N ALA A 536 23.65 29.02 -9.70
CA ALA A 536 22.97 29.41 -10.95
C ALA A 536 23.89 30.24 -11.87
N ALA A 537 24.67 31.17 -11.30
CA ALA A 537 25.62 31.98 -12.06
C ALA A 537 26.78 31.13 -12.59
N ASN A 538 27.34 30.24 -11.77
CA ASN A 538 28.42 29.33 -12.16
C ASN A 538 27.98 28.39 -13.29
N VAL A 539 26.76 27.82 -13.22
CA VAL A 539 26.19 26.95 -14.27
C VAL A 539 25.95 27.75 -15.56
N ALA A 540 25.40 28.96 -15.47
CA ALA A 540 25.16 29.82 -16.64
C ALA A 540 26.45 30.23 -17.38
N ALA A 541 27.58 30.26 -16.67
CA ALA A 541 28.90 30.60 -17.26
C ALA A 541 29.56 29.39 -17.98
N VAL A 542 28.99 28.16 -17.88
CA VAL A 542 29.57 26.96 -18.52
C VAL A 542 29.40 27.06 -20.04
N PRO A 543 30.47 26.90 -20.84
CA PRO A 543 30.37 26.86 -22.30
C PRO A 543 29.41 25.77 -22.78
N GLY A 544 28.47 26.14 -23.66
CA GLY A 544 27.45 25.22 -24.16
C GLY A 544 26.13 25.28 -23.42
N VAL A 545 26.01 26.03 -22.35
CA VAL A 545 24.75 26.37 -21.70
C VAL A 545 24.08 27.52 -22.41
N SER A 546 22.82 27.37 -22.83
CA SER A 546 22.06 28.46 -23.48
C SER A 546 21.15 29.19 -22.50
N ARG A 547 20.59 28.47 -21.53
CA ARG A 547 19.64 29.01 -20.56
C ARG A 547 19.67 28.19 -19.25
N VAL A 548 19.49 28.89 -18.14
CA VAL A 548 19.28 28.29 -16.81
C VAL A 548 18.00 28.87 -16.24
N VAL A 549 17.06 28.02 -15.88
CA VAL A 549 15.79 28.39 -15.26
C VAL A 549 15.80 27.89 -13.81
N PRO A 550 15.76 28.79 -12.81
CA PRO A 550 15.72 28.41 -11.42
C PRO A 550 14.29 28.02 -11.00
N ASP A 551 14.15 26.92 -10.30
CA ASP A 551 12.93 26.50 -9.63
C ASP A 551 13.20 26.26 -8.14
N GLN A 552 12.15 26.30 -7.32
CA GLN A 552 12.29 26.03 -5.90
C GLN A 552 11.20 25.05 -5.44
N MET A 553 11.60 24.06 -4.67
CA MET A 553 10.70 23.13 -3.99
C MET A 553 10.85 23.26 -2.47
N ALA A 554 9.74 23.15 -1.75
CA ALA A 554 9.73 23.07 -0.29
C ALA A 554 8.52 22.29 0.18
N PHE A 555 8.53 21.88 1.45
CA PHE A 555 7.34 21.37 2.13
C PHE A 555 6.80 22.44 3.07
N ALA A 556 5.48 22.60 3.10
CA ALA A 556 4.82 23.54 4.00
C ALA A 556 3.56 22.93 4.61
N THR A 557 3.09 23.54 5.68
CA THR A 557 1.79 23.23 6.28
C THR A 557 0.78 24.27 5.83
N VAL A 558 -0.32 23.82 5.21
CA VAL A 558 -1.46 24.65 4.81
C VAL A 558 -2.71 24.10 5.52
N GLY A 559 -3.25 24.88 6.46
CA GLY A 559 -4.28 24.36 7.40
C GLY A 559 -3.69 23.20 8.23
N ASP A 560 -4.35 22.04 8.18
CA ASP A 560 -3.92 20.82 8.88
C ASP A 560 -3.12 19.87 7.97
N THR A 561 -2.78 20.29 6.76
CA THR A 561 -2.25 19.42 5.72
C THR A 561 -0.82 19.80 5.35
N ARG A 562 0.08 18.83 5.27
CA ARG A 562 1.43 19.03 4.70
C ARG A 562 1.33 18.96 3.19
N VAL A 563 1.83 20.00 2.52
CA VAL A 563 1.78 20.17 1.07
C VAL A 563 3.16 20.42 0.50
N MET A 564 3.32 20.15 -0.78
CA MET A 564 4.48 20.56 -1.56
C MET A 564 4.28 21.99 -2.06
N LEU A 565 5.26 22.85 -1.85
CA LEU A 565 5.34 24.18 -2.47
C LEU A 565 6.25 24.12 -3.68
N LEU A 566 5.83 24.76 -4.77
CA LEU A 566 6.62 24.92 -5.98
C LEU A 566 6.69 26.40 -6.34
N GLY A 567 7.89 26.96 -6.29
CA GLY A 567 8.22 28.29 -6.82
C GLY A 567 8.71 28.15 -8.25
N ILE A 568 7.95 28.69 -9.19
CA ILE A 568 8.12 28.48 -10.63
C ILE A 568 8.60 29.78 -11.28
N ALA A 569 9.67 29.69 -12.07
CA ALA A 569 10.11 30.76 -12.92
C ALA A 569 9.51 30.68 -14.34
N ALA A 570 9.69 31.72 -15.11
CA ALA A 570 9.30 31.76 -16.52
C ALA A 570 10.04 30.64 -17.30
N ASP A 571 9.32 30.01 -18.22
CA ASP A 571 9.84 28.93 -19.08
C ASP A 571 10.25 27.64 -18.37
N SER A 572 9.79 27.42 -17.13
CA SER A 572 9.93 26.12 -16.45
C SER A 572 9.22 25.00 -17.22
N HIS A 573 9.81 23.82 -17.23
CA HIS A 573 9.24 22.61 -17.84
C HIS A 573 8.42 21.78 -16.85
N ARG A 574 8.16 22.28 -15.63
CA ARG A 574 7.34 21.54 -14.67
C ARG A 574 5.90 21.39 -15.16
N ASP A 575 5.35 20.19 -15.06
CA ASP A 575 4.02 19.85 -15.61
C ASP A 575 2.90 20.70 -15.02
N ILE A 576 2.99 21.07 -13.74
CA ILE A 576 2.01 21.97 -13.11
C ILE A 576 1.95 23.34 -13.79
N TYR A 577 3.06 23.81 -14.36
CA TYR A 577 3.12 25.06 -15.11
C TYR A 577 2.75 24.89 -16.58
N THR A 578 3.24 23.82 -17.22
CA THR A 578 2.99 23.58 -18.65
C THR A 578 1.53 23.22 -18.95
N SER A 579 0.80 22.68 -17.99
CA SER A 579 -0.63 22.37 -18.09
C SER A 579 -1.55 23.59 -18.00
N LEU A 580 -1.04 24.75 -17.55
CA LEU A 580 -1.83 25.98 -17.41
C LEU A 580 -2.16 26.62 -18.76
N SER A 581 -3.30 27.32 -18.81
CA SER A 581 -3.60 28.24 -19.93
C SER A 581 -2.55 29.36 -20.00
N PRO A 582 -2.27 29.93 -21.22
CA PRO A 582 -1.33 31.03 -21.33
C PRO A 582 -1.65 32.21 -20.40
N ARG A 583 -2.94 32.53 -20.23
CA ARG A 583 -3.43 33.56 -19.34
C ARG A 583 -3.13 33.26 -17.86
N ASP A 584 -3.30 32.00 -17.42
CA ASP A 584 -3.04 31.65 -16.03
C ASP A 584 -1.55 31.57 -15.73
N ARG A 585 -0.70 31.22 -16.74
CA ARG A 585 0.78 31.33 -16.64
C ARG A 585 1.22 32.76 -16.41
N GLU A 586 0.72 33.70 -17.21
CA GLU A 586 1.06 35.15 -17.07
C GLU A 586 0.66 35.63 -15.67
N ARG A 587 -0.53 35.26 -15.18
CA ARG A 587 -1.01 35.64 -13.86
C ARG A 587 -0.23 35.02 -12.73
N LEU A 588 0.17 33.76 -12.90
CA LEU A 588 1.03 33.06 -11.92
C LEU A 588 2.37 33.78 -11.78
N LEU A 589 3.02 34.06 -12.90
CA LEU A 589 4.33 34.76 -12.93
C LEU A 589 4.22 36.20 -12.41
N ALA A 590 3.11 36.89 -12.64
CA ALA A 590 2.83 38.22 -12.08
C ALA A 590 2.59 38.21 -10.56
N GLY A 591 2.46 37.03 -9.93
CA GLY A 591 2.13 36.90 -8.51
C GLY A 591 0.67 37.15 -8.17
N ASP A 592 -0.26 37.15 -9.16
CA ASP A 592 -1.70 37.43 -9.00
C ASP A 592 -2.46 36.29 -8.29
N GLY A 593 -1.80 35.18 -7.97
CA GLY A 593 -2.41 34.04 -7.29
C GLY A 593 -1.57 32.79 -7.31
N VAL A 594 -2.20 31.68 -6.92
CA VAL A 594 -1.57 30.36 -6.80
C VAL A 594 -2.34 29.34 -7.61
N VAL A 595 -1.67 28.25 -7.97
CA VAL A 595 -2.27 27.07 -8.58
C VAL A 595 -2.23 25.95 -7.56
N LEU A 596 -3.34 25.25 -7.38
CA LEU A 596 -3.43 24.11 -6.49
C LEU A 596 -3.55 22.81 -7.28
N SER A 597 -3.02 21.73 -6.75
CA SER A 597 -3.38 20.40 -7.22
C SER A 597 -4.85 20.10 -6.92
N ARG A 598 -5.46 19.25 -7.74
CA ARG A 598 -6.90 18.93 -7.66
C ARG A 598 -7.30 18.35 -6.29
N ASP A 599 -6.48 17.45 -5.75
CA ASP A 599 -6.67 16.84 -4.43
C ASP A 599 -6.67 17.85 -3.29
N LEU A 600 -5.73 18.81 -3.32
CA LEU A 600 -5.68 19.88 -2.34
C LEU A 600 -6.93 20.77 -2.43
N GLY A 601 -7.30 21.17 -3.64
CA GLY A 601 -8.52 21.97 -3.86
C GLY A 601 -9.77 21.27 -3.35
N GLN A 602 -9.91 19.97 -3.59
CA GLN A 602 -11.03 19.16 -3.10
C GLN A 602 -11.01 19.02 -1.57
N SER A 603 -9.84 18.73 -0.97
CA SER A 603 -9.71 18.57 0.48
C SER A 603 -10.04 19.86 1.24
N MET A 604 -9.71 21.03 0.67
CA MET A 604 -10.02 22.35 1.20
C MET A 604 -11.42 22.83 0.83
N GLY A 605 -12.13 22.16 -0.07
CA GLY A 605 -13.44 22.62 -0.61
C GLY A 605 -13.33 23.90 -1.44
N VAL A 606 -12.21 24.12 -2.12
CA VAL A 606 -11.90 25.36 -2.85
C VAL A 606 -12.04 25.14 -4.36
N VAL A 607 -12.54 26.15 -5.07
CA VAL A 607 -12.67 26.16 -6.52
C VAL A 607 -11.82 27.25 -7.17
N ALA A 608 -11.51 27.10 -8.46
CA ALA A 608 -10.78 28.11 -9.21
C ALA A 608 -11.53 29.48 -9.18
N GLY A 609 -10.78 30.54 -8.97
CA GLY A 609 -11.29 31.92 -8.83
C GLY A 609 -11.57 32.35 -7.37
N GLN A 610 -11.64 31.43 -6.44
CA GLN A 610 -11.86 31.71 -5.00
C GLN A 610 -10.57 32.27 -4.37
N GLN A 611 -10.73 33.09 -3.33
CA GLN A 611 -9.61 33.55 -2.50
C GLN A 611 -9.42 32.64 -1.30
N ILE A 612 -8.16 32.34 -0.99
CA ILE A 612 -7.73 31.60 0.20
C ILE A 612 -6.69 32.43 0.96
N THR A 613 -6.60 32.21 2.27
CA THR A 613 -5.53 32.78 3.08
C THR A 613 -4.42 31.76 3.22
N LEU A 614 -3.25 32.06 2.69
CA LEU A 614 -2.05 31.24 2.81
C LEU A 614 -1.22 31.78 3.96
N GLN A 615 -0.99 30.97 4.98
CA GLN A 615 -0.08 31.32 6.08
C GLN A 615 1.36 31.16 5.59
N THR A 616 2.19 32.17 5.85
CA THR A 616 3.59 32.19 5.45
C THR A 616 4.47 32.79 6.54
N PRO A 617 5.78 32.54 6.57
CA PRO A 617 6.70 33.13 7.53
C PRO A 617 6.71 34.67 7.52
N SER A 618 6.40 35.30 6.39
CA SER A 618 6.27 36.77 6.27
C SER A 618 4.91 37.31 6.75
N GLY A 619 3.95 36.43 7.05
CA GLY A 619 2.57 36.73 7.45
C GLY A 619 1.54 36.11 6.53
N PRO A 620 0.24 36.23 6.84
CA PRO A 620 -0.83 35.68 6.02
C PRO A 620 -1.03 36.50 4.73
N HIS A 621 -1.07 35.77 3.59
CA HIS A 621 -1.34 36.35 2.27
C HIS A 621 -2.69 35.87 1.74
N ASN A 622 -3.54 36.84 1.33
CA ASN A 622 -4.80 36.52 0.65
C ASN A 622 -4.53 36.36 -0.84
N VAL A 623 -4.59 35.12 -1.31
CA VAL A 623 -4.25 34.77 -2.69
C VAL A 623 -5.44 34.19 -3.43
N ARG A 624 -5.52 34.43 -4.73
CA ARG A 624 -6.55 33.84 -5.59
C ARG A 624 -6.09 32.48 -6.10
N VAL A 625 -6.94 31.49 -6.08
CA VAL A 625 -6.70 30.22 -6.75
C VAL A 625 -6.96 30.41 -8.25
N LEU A 626 -5.92 30.37 -9.06
CA LEU A 626 -5.98 30.59 -10.52
C LEU A 626 -6.59 29.39 -11.23
N ALA A 627 -6.11 28.19 -10.88
CA ALA A 627 -6.55 26.92 -11.46
C ALA A 627 -6.39 25.77 -10.45
N LEU A 628 -7.16 24.71 -10.67
CA LEU A 628 -6.96 23.40 -10.07
C LEU A 628 -6.45 22.46 -11.17
N VAL A 629 -5.24 21.92 -11.02
CA VAL A 629 -4.61 21.08 -12.04
C VAL A 629 -4.38 19.65 -11.52
N PRO A 630 -4.45 18.65 -12.41
CA PRO A 630 -4.02 17.31 -12.05
C PRO A 630 -2.49 17.32 -11.87
N TYR A 631 -2.03 17.01 -10.66
CA TYR A 631 -0.61 16.94 -10.36
C TYR A 631 -0.35 15.96 -9.21
N PHE A 632 0.48 14.95 -9.47
CA PHE A 632 0.87 13.98 -8.46
C PHE A 632 2.05 14.48 -7.64
N SER A 633 1.91 14.57 -6.34
CA SER A 633 2.96 15.04 -5.44
C SER A 633 3.48 13.99 -4.46
N GLY A 634 2.88 12.80 -4.42
CA GLY A 634 3.16 11.81 -3.37
C GLY A 634 2.77 12.28 -1.96
N MET A 635 2.25 13.52 -1.85
CA MET A 635 1.76 14.18 -0.65
C MET A 635 0.25 14.45 -0.74
N THR A 636 -0.31 15.14 0.27
CA THR A 636 -1.73 15.51 0.31
C THR A 636 -2.09 16.66 -0.65
N GLY A 637 -1.11 17.21 -1.37
CA GLY A 637 -1.32 18.19 -2.42
C GLY A 637 -0.13 19.10 -2.69
N THR A 638 -0.29 19.95 -3.71
CA THR A 638 0.74 20.89 -4.15
C THR A 638 0.17 22.29 -4.32
N VAL A 639 0.95 23.28 -3.91
CA VAL A 639 0.70 24.72 -4.14
C VAL A 639 1.83 25.25 -5.02
N ALA A 640 1.51 25.68 -6.23
CA ALA A 640 2.47 26.35 -7.11
C ALA A 640 2.22 27.86 -7.15
N MET A 641 3.31 28.63 -7.11
CA MET A 641 3.32 30.09 -7.16
C MET A 641 4.51 30.59 -7.96
N SER A 642 4.60 31.89 -8.26
CA SER A 642 5.82 32.44 -8.86
C SER A 642 7.03 32.26 -7.93
N LEU A 643 8.20 32.06 -8.48
CA LEU A 643 9.43 31.91 -7.69
C LEU A 643 9.67 33.14 -6.81
N ASP A 644 9.40 34.34 -7.32
CA ASP A 644 9.55 35.61 -6.57
C ASP A 644 8.60 35.64 -5.36
N ALA A 645 7.35 35.22 -5.54
CA ALA A 645 6.37 35.10 -4.43
C ALA A 645 6.85 34.09 -3.39
N MET A 646 7.36 32.93 -3.83
CA MET A 646 7.87 31.91 -2.92
C MET A 646 9.08 32.42 -2.13
N GLN A 647 10.04 33.05 -2.78
CA GLN A 647 11.20 33.62 -2.12
C GLN A 647 10.84 34.72 -1.12
N GLY A 648 9.91 35.61 -1.48
CA GLY A 648 9.49 36.71 -0.63
C GLY A 648 8.58 36.28 0.54
N TRP A 649 7.57 35.47 0.27
CA TRP A 649 6.59 35.07 1.31
C TRP A 649 7.14 34.04 2.28
N PHE A 650 7.94 33.09 1.79
CA PHE A 650 8.52 32.04 2.60
C PHE A 650 9.93 32.35 3.09
N LEU A 651 10.47 33.56 2.78
CA LEU A 651 11.79 34.01 3.20
C LEU A 651 12.92 33.05 2.78
N ARG A 652 12.79 32.45 1.59
CA ARG A 652 13.69 31.45 1.04
C ARG A 652 14.35 31.95 -0.23
N ALA A 653 15.38 32.79 -0.11
CA ALA A 653 16.11 33.29 -1.27
C ALA A 653 16.97 32.21 -1.92
N GLY A 654 16.84 31.98 -3.23
CA GLY A 654 17.61 30.99 -3.98
C GLY A 654 16.74 30.00 -4.76
N ALA A 655 17.34 28.91 -5.22
CA ALA A 655 16.70 27.83 -5.94
C ALA A 655 17.08 26.47 -5.30
N SER A 656 16.24 25.50 -5.41
CA SER A 656 16.55 24.12 -5.07
C SER A 656 16.94 23.29 -6.29
N ASP A 657 16.44 23.71 -7.47
CA ASP A 657 16.68 23.08 -8.76
C ASP A 657 16.99 24.14 -9.83
N LEU A 658 17.83 23.77 -10.80
CA LEU A 658 18.07 24.51 -12.00
C LEU A 658 17.79 23.65 -13.21
N GLU A 659 16.90 24.11 -14.07
CA GLU A 659 16.70 23.53 -15.39
C GLU A 659 17.68 24.13 -16.37
N VAL A 660 18.50 23.34 -17.02
CA VAL A 660 19.54 23.79 -17.94
C VAL A 660 19.17 23.34 -19.35
N THR A 661 19.14 24.32 -20.27
CA THR A 661 19.01 24.07 -21.71
C THR A 661 20.37 24.18 -22.36
N VAL A 662 20.78 23.22 -23.14
CA VAL A 662 22.03 23.16 -23.86
C VAL A 662 21.91 23.94 -25.17
N ALA A 663 22.96 24.64 -25.58
CA ALA A 663 22.99 25.38 -26.82
C ALA A 663 22.87 24.44 -28.05
N PRO A 664 22.18 24.86 -29.11
CA PRO A 664 22.06 24.05 -30.32
C PRO A 664 23.44 23.66 -30.87
N GLY A 665 23.70 22.38 -31.03
CA GLY A 665 24.96 21.81 -31.52
C GLY A 665 26.01 21.47 -30.45
N ALA A 666 25.78 21.80 -29.19
CA ALA A 666 26.59 21.30 -28.08
C ALA A 666 26.11 19.91 -27.65
N ASP A 667 27.06 19.06 -27.23
CA ASP A 667 26.73 17.74 -26.73
C ASP A 667 26.30 17.82 -25.25
N PRO A 668 25.07 17.37 -24.89
CA PRO A 668 24.56 17.43 -23.52
C PRO A 668 25.46 16.73 -22.49
N ALA A 669 26.07 15.59 -22.83
CA ALA A 669 26.94 14.86 -21.94
C ALA A 669 28.23 15.63 -21.61
N THR A 670 28.79 16.33 -22.62
CA THR A 670 29.96 17.19 -22.40
C THR A 670 29.64 18.40 -21.52
N VAL A 671 28.46 19.01 -21.71
CA VAL A 671 27.99 20.11 -20.88
C VAL A 671 27.70 19.65 -19.46
N GLU A 672 27.04 18.51 -19.29
CA GLU A 672 26.79 17.89 -17.97
C GLU A 672 28.10 17.66 -17.19
N ALA A 673 29.11 17.07 -17.86
CA ALA A 673 30.42 16.81 -17.25
C ALA A 673 31.15 18.11 -16.88
N ALA A 674 30.93 19.21 -17.62
CA ALA A 674 31.47 20.53 -17.31
C ALA A 674 30.73 21.18 -16.13
N ILE A 675 29.41 21.07 -16.05
CA ILE A 675 28.58 21.55 -14.95
C ILE A 675 28.99 20.87 -13.64
N ARG A 676 29.20 19.54 -13.64
CA ARG A 676 29.65 18.78 -12.44
C ARG A 676 30.95 19.29 -11.82
N LYS A 677 31.81 19.98 -12.60
CA LYS A 677 33.08 20.52 -12.11
C LYS A 677 32.94 21.88 -11.42
N VAL A 678 31.86 22.59 -11.70
CA VAL A 678 31.65 23.97 -11.20
C VAL A 678 30.62 24.06 -10.08
N VAL A 679 29.81 23.01 -9.90
CA VAL A 679 28.84 22.93 -8.80
C VAL A 679 29.48 22.37 -7.53
N ALA A 680 28.88 22.68 -6.39
CA ALA A 680 29.33 22.16 -5.10
C ALA A 680 29.22 20.61 -5.05
N PRO A 681 30.08 19.92 -4.27
CA PRO A 681 30.06 18.46 -4.16
C PRO A 681 28.74 17.87 -3.67
N GLU A 682 27.95 18.65 -2.97
CA GLU A 682 26.63 18.27 -2.43
C GLU A 682 25.51 18.41 -3.48
N ALA A 683 25.75 19.07 -4.61
CA ALA A 683 24.78 19.22 -5.69
C ALA A 683 24.80 17.99 -6.62
N PHE A 684 23.64 17.59 -7.03
CA PHE A 684 23.45 16.49 -7.97
C PHE A 684 23.22 17.04 -9.38
N VAL A 685 23.85 16.41 -10.36
CA VAL A 685 23.71 16.77 -11.79
C VAL A 685 23.27 15.51 -12.53
N PHE A 686 22.16 15.61 -13.25
CA PHE A 686 21.59 14.49 -14.02
C PHE A 686 20.83 15.01 -15.24
N THR A 687 20.59 14.14 -16.20
CA THR A 687 19.81 14.49 -17.41
C THR A 687 18.31 14.49 -17.12
N GLY A 688 17.50 15.11 -18.00
CA GLY A 688 16.05 15.07 -17.90
C GLY A 688 15.50 13.62 -17.97
N ASP A 689 16.10 12.76 -18.79
CA ASP A 689 15.74 11.33 -18.88
C ASP A 689 16.06 10.60 -17.57
N GLU A 690 17.20 10.90 -16.93
CA GLU A 690 17.54 10.32 -15.63
C GLU A 690 16.59 10.80 -14.53
N ALA A 691 16.13 12.05 -14.57
CA ALA A 691 15.13 12.58 -13.66
C ALA A 691 13.80 11.81 -13.80
N LEU A 692 13.35 11.61 -15.03
CA LEU A 692 12.13 10.85 -15.32
C LEU A 692 12.28 9.37 -14.92
N ALA A 693 13.44 8.76 -15.17
CA ALA A 693 13.75 7.41 -14.74
C ALA A 693 13.77 7.28 -13.21
N GLY A 694 14.23 8.33 -12.50
CA GLY A 694 14.16 8.41 -11.03
C GLY A 694 12.73 8.31 -10.51
N VAL A 695 11.79 9.08 -11.10
CA VAL A 695 10.36 8.99 -10.79
C VAL A 695 9.83 7.58 -11.04
N ALA A 696 10.14 7.00 -12.21
CA ALA A 696 9.71 5.66 -12.58
C ALA A 696 10.23 4.60 -11.59
N SER A 697 11.51 4.66 -11.21
CA SER A 697 12.13 3.69 -10.29
C SER A 697 11.53 3.72 -8.88
N ALA A 698 11.14 4.89 -8.39
CA ALA A 698 10.45 5.03 -7.11
C ALA A 698 9.07 4.34 -7.13
N LEU A 699 8.37 4.37 -8.27
CA LEU A 699 7.10 3.69 -8.47
C LEU A 699 7.25 2.17 -8.66
N ASP A 700 8.31 1.72 -9.35
CA ASP A 700 8.58 0.31 -9.61
C ASP A 700 8.72 -0.52 -8.32
N GLN A 701 9.27 0.05 -7.27
CA GLN A 701 9.37 -0.62 -5.96
C GLN A 701 7.98 -0.95 -5.37
N VAL A 702 7.02 -0.02 -5.49
CA VAL A 702 5.64 -0.25 -5.05
C VAL A 702 4.97 -1.32 -5.91
N ILE A 703 5.22 -1.30 -7.23
CA ILE A 703 4.66 -2.28 -8.18
C ILE A 703 5.18 -3.68 -7.89
N ALA A 704 6.45 -3.84 -7.56
CA ALA A 704 7.04 -5.14 -7.28
C ALA A 704 6.28 -5.88 -6.17
N VAL A 705 5.93 -5.19 -5.09
CA VAL A 705 5.13 -5.76 -3.99
C VAL A 705 3.75 -6.21 -4.47
N ILE A 706 3.04 -5.35 -5.21
CA ILE A 706 1.69 -5.64 -5.74
C ILE A 706 1.74 -6.83 -6.72
N THR A 707 2.77 -6.89 -7.56
CA THR A 707 2.98 -7.95 -8.53
C THR A 707 3.25 -9.31 -7.86
N ILE A 708 4.05 -9.33 -6.79
CA ILE A 708 4.27 -10.55 -5.98
C ILE A 708 2.93 -11.08 -5.44
N ILE A 709 2.08 -10.20 -4.93
CA ILE A 709 0.76 -10.55 -4.42
C ILE A 709 -0.09 -11.20 -5.54
N ALA A 710 -0.13 -10.60 -6.73
CA ALA A 710 -0.86 -11.14 -7.87
C ALA A 710 -0.37 -12.54 -8.25
N TRP A 711 0.95 -12.78 -8.30
CA TRP A 711 1.54 -14.09 -8.57
C TRP A 711 1.20 -15.14 -7.52
N ILE A 712 1.14 -14.76 -6.24
CA ILE A 712 0.72 -15.67 -5.17
C ILE A 712 -0.74 -16.10 -5.37
N VAL A 713 -1.64 -15.18 -5.72
CA VAL A 713 -3.04 -15.50 -6.03
C VAL A 713 -3.14 -16.47 -7.21
N VAL A 714 -2.35 -16.26 -8.26
CA VAL A 714 -2.28 -17.17 -9.43
C VAL A 714 -1.80 -18.55 -9.00
N ALA A 715 -0.72 -18.65 -8.24
CA ALA A 715 -0.15 -19.93 -7.79
C ALA A 715 -1.16 -20.72 -6.94
N VAL A 716 -1.83 -20.06 -6.00
CA VAL A 716 -2.87 -20.67 -5.17
C VAL A 716 -4.06 -21.14 -6.01
N SER A 717 -4.50 -20.34 -6.97
CA SER A 717 -5.58 -20.71 -7.89
C SER A 717 -5.20 -21.90 -8.76
N ALA A 718 -3.95 -21.97 -9.22
CA ALA A 718 -3.42 -23.10 -9.98
C ALA A 718 -3.45 -24.41 -9.16
N VAL A 719 -3.03 -24.36 -7.88
CA VAL A 719 -3.08 -25.53 -6.98
C VAL A 719 -4.53 -25.97 -6.74
N THR A 720 -5.44 -25.01 -6.53
CA THR A 720 -6.88 -25.31 -6.34
C THR A 720 -7.50 -25.94 -7.57
N LEU A 721 -7.17 -25.44 -8.75
CA LEU A 721 -7.63 -25.98 -10.03
C LEU A 721 -7.10 -27.40 -10.24
N LEU A 722 -5.80 -27.64 -10.04
CA LEU A 722 -5.16 -28.95 -10.11
C LEU A 722 -5.88 -29.96 -9.21
N ASN A 723 -6.16 -29.57 -7.96
CA ASN A 723 -6.88 -30.41 -7.01
C ASN A 723 -8.31 -30.73 -7.48
N THR A 724 -9.02 -29.73 -8.03
CA THR A 724 -10.38 -29.92 -8.56
C THR A 724 -10.42 -30.84 -9.76
N LEU A 725 -9.46 -30.70 -10.70
CA LEU A 725 -9.36 -31.58 -11.87
C LEU A 725 -8.93 -32.99 -11.49
N MET A 726 -8.00 -33.12 -10.52
CA MET A 726 -7.58 -34.45 -10.03
C MET A 726 -8.76 -35.21 -9.41
N LEU A 727 -9.59 -34.56 -8.62
CA LEU A 727 -10.80 -35.17 -8.06
C LEU A 727 -11.80 -35.53 -9.16
N SER A 728 -11.93 -34.68 -10.19
CA SER A 728 -12.78 -34.95 -11.35
C SER A 728 -12.44 -36.27 -12.04
N VAL A 729 -11.15 -36.53 -12.19
CA VAL A 729 -10.67 -37.75 -12.85
C VAL A 729 -10.80 -38.98 -11.93
N LEU A 730 -10.50 -38.84 -10.63
CA LEU A 730 -10.60 -39.94 -9.66
C LEU A 730 -12.04 -40.45 -9.49
N ASP A 731 -13.03 -39.56 -9.45
CA ASP A 731 -14.44 -39.91 -9.33
C ASP A 731 -14.96 -40.68 -10.54
N ARG A 732 -14.32 -40.56 -11.69
CA ARG A 732 -14.69 -41.17 -12.97
C ARG A 732 -13.81 -42.36 -13.39
N ARG A 733 -12.93 -42.80 -12.49
CA ARG A 733 -12.01 -43.91 -12.80
C ARG A 733 -12.69 -45.14 -13.37
N ARG A 734 -13.90 -45.49 -12.86
CA ARG A 734 -14.70 -46.61 -13.36
C ARG A 734 -15.21 -46.36 -14.78
N GLU A 735 -15.76 -45.19 -15.10
CA GLU A 735 -16.17 -44.84 -16.45
C GLU A 735 -15.03 -44.90 -17.47
N ILE A 736 -13.87 -44.39 -17.08
CA ILE A 736 -12.65 -44.43 -17.90
C ILE A 736 -12.17 -45.88 -18.07
N GLY A 737 -12.26 -46.68 -17.02
CA GLY A 737 -11.95 -48.12 -17.05
C GLY A 737 -12.87 -48.87 -18.01
N VAL A 738 -14.16 -48.64 -17.95
CA VAL A 738 -15.17 -49.27 -18.87
C VAL A 738 -14.92 -48.84 -20.31
N LEU A 739 -14.67 -47.54 -20.57
CA LEU A 739 -14.34 -47.05 -21.91
C LEU A 739 -13.10 -47.73 -22.49
N ARG A 740 -12.10 -47.97 -21.65
CA ARG A 740 -10.88 -48.71 -22.07
C ARG A 740 -11.13 -50.20 -22.27
N ALA A 741 -12.02 -50.79 -21.48
CA ALA A 741 -12.41 -52.19 -21.66
C ALA A 741 -13.10 -52.42 -23.03
N ILE A 742 -13.87 -51.41 -23.51
CA ILE A 742 -14.56 -51.43 -24.83
C ILE A 742 -13.61 -51.02 -26.00
N GLY A 743 -12.31 -50.76 -25.71
CA GLY A 743 -11.30 -50.51 -26.75
C GLY A 743 -10.81 -49.09 -26.91
N ALA A 744 -11.21 -48.15 -26.05
CA ALA A 744 -10.69 -46.79 -26.10
C ALA A 744 -9.18 -46.76 -25.78
N THR A 745 -8.41 -46.09 -26.62
CA THR A 745 -6.95 -45.96 -26.42
C THR A 745 -6.62 -45.02 -25.27
N ARG A 746 -5.43 -45.19 -24.67
CA ARG A 746 -4.93 -44.26 -23.62
C ARG A 746 -4.89 -42.82 -24.11
N ALA A 747 -4.50 -42.60 -25.37
CA ALA A 747 -4.45 -41.30 -26.00
C ALA A 747 -5.84 -40.66 -26.15
N PHE A 748 -6.88 -41.46 -26.43
CA PHE A 748 -8.26 -40.97 -26.48
C PHE A 748 -8.75 -40.47 -25.11
N ALA A 749 -8.52 -41.26 -24.05
CA ALA A 749 -8.88 -40.84 -22.70
C ALA A 749 -8.14 -39.56 -22.26
N LEU A 750 -6.83 -39.47 -22.56
CA LEU A 750 -6.04 -38.28 -22.31
C LEU A 750 -6.60 -37.05 -23.05
N LYS A 751 -6.87 -37.18 -24.37
CA LYS A 751 -7.43 -36.10 -25.19
C LYS A 751 -8.81 -35.65 -24.70
N ALA A 752 -9.64 -36.56 -24.20
CA ALA A 752 -10.96 -36.20 -23.65
C ALA A 752 -10.86 -35.34 -22.38
N ILE A 753 -9.92 -35.67 -21.46
CA ILE A 753 -9.67 -34.89 -20.26
C ILE A 753 -9.04 -33.52 -20.61
N LEU A 754 -8.12 -33.49 -21.59
CA LEU A 754 -7.53 -32.23 -22.04
C LEU A 754 -8.57 -31.33 -22.74
N ALA A 755 -9.50 -31.89 -23.49
CA ALA A 755 -10.58 -31.13 -24.11
C ALA A 755 -11.55 -30.55 -23.06
N GLU A 756 -11.84 -31.29 -22.00
CA GLU A 756 -12.60 -30.79 -20.84
C GLU A 756 -11.86 -29.59 -20.20
N ALA A 757 -10.57 -29.75 -19.88
CA ALA A 757 -9.75 -28.69 -19.31
C ALA A 757 -9.61 -27.46 -20.22
N ALA A 758 -9.47 -27.68 -21.52
CA ALA A 758 -9.44 -26.60 -22.51
C ALA A 758 -10.76 -25.83 -22.61
N GLY A 759 -11.91 -26.52 -22.56
CA GLY A 759 -13.21 -25.88 -22.52
C GLY A 759 -13.39 -24.98 -21.30
N ILE A 760 -12.95 -25.46 -20.13
CA ILE A 760 -12.95 -24.69 -18.88
C ILE A 760 -11.98 -23.51 -18.96
N GLY A 761 -10.74 -23.75 -19.40
CA GLY A 761 -9.68 -22.75 -19.45
C GLY A 761 -9.97 -21.62 -20.46
N ILE A 762 -10.44 -21.96 -21.66
CA ILE A 762 -10.78 -20.96 -22.68
C ILE A 762 -11.95 -20.09 -22.23
N VAL A 763 -13.04 -20.68 -21.78
CA VAL A 763 -14.23 -19.89 -21.40
C VAL A 763 -14.01 -19.14 -20.09
N GLY A 764 -13.39 -19.77 -19.07
CA GLY A 764 -13.02 -19.12 -17.82
C GLY A 764 -11.98 -18.02 -18.02
N GLY A 765 -10.99 -18.25 -18.87
CA GLY A 765 -9.97 -17.28 -19.23
C GLY A 765 -10.54 -16.06 -19.98
N LEU A 766 -11.32 -16.28 -21.03
CA LEU A 766 -11.94 -15.19 -21.82
C LEU A 766 -12.90 -14.34 -20.98
N LEU A 767 -13.77 -15.00 -20.19
CA LEU A 767 -14.63 -14.27 -19.26
C LEU A 767 -13.81 -13.53 -18.20
N GLY A 768 -12.73 -14.16 -17.71
CA GLY A 768 -11.81 -13.53 -16.78
C GLY A 768 -11.12 -12.30 -17.35
N LEU A 769 -10.71 -12.34 -18.61
CA LEU A 769 -10.13 -11.17 -19.31
C LEU A 769 -11.15 -10.03 -19.45
N VAL A 770 -12.36 -10.32 -19.89
CA VAL A 770 -13.41 -9.30 -20.07
C VAL A 770 -13.80 -8.65 -18.74
N LEU A 771 -14.04 -9.46 -17.72
CA LEU A 771 -14.41 -8.95 -16.38
C LEU A 771 -13.22 -8.29 -15.67
N GLY A 772 -11.99 -8.82 -15.87
CA GLY A 772 -10.78 -8.22 -15.36
C GLY A 772 -10.54 -6.83 -15.98
N ALA A 773 -10.72 -6.69 -17.29
CA ALA A 773 -10.64 -5.41 -17.98
C ALA A 773 -11.72 -4.41 -17.51
N ALA A 774 -12.93 -4.89 -17.23
CA ALA A 774 -13.98 -4.05 -16.68
C ALA A 774 -13.65 -3.56 -15.26
N ILE A 775 -13.13 -4.43 -14.39
CA ILE A 775 -12.67 -4.03 -13.05
C ILE A 775 -11.46 -3.10 -13.16
N GLN A 776 -10.50 -3.38 -14.04
CA GLN A 776 -9.37 -2.50 -14.30
C GLN A 776 -9.84 -1.09 -14.70
N TYR A 777 -10.81 -0.98 -15.60
CA TYR A 777 -11.40 0.30 -16.01
C TYR A 777 -12.00 1.07 -14.83
N LEU A 778 -12.84 0.41 -14.01
CA LEU A 778 -13.41 1.02 -12.80
C LEU A 778 -12.32 1.42 -11.80
N THR A 779 -11.26 0.61 -11.67
CA THR A 779 -10.14 0.90 -10.79
C THR A 779 -9.33 2.09 -11.30
N SER A 780 -9.11 2.22 -12.62
CA SER A 780 -8.43 3.39 -13.20
C SER A 780 -9.20 4.68 -12.91
N ILE A 781 -10.53 4.69 -13.05
CA ILE A 781 -11.35 5.86 -12.67
C ILE A 781 -11.26 6.15 -11.17
N ALA A 782 -11.33 5.12 -10.33
CA ALA A 782 -11.19 5.31 -8.88
C ALA A 782 -9.82 5.85 -8.49
N LEU A 783 -8.75 5.42 -9.19
CA LEU A 783 -7.39 5.91 -8.99
C LEU A 783 -7.22 7.36 -9.46
N THR A 784 -7.87 7.77 -10.57
CA THR A 784 -7.91 9.18 -11.01
C THR A 784 -8.34 10.09 -9.86
N ASN A 785 -9.40 9.70 -9.14
CA ASN A 785 -9.93 10.47 -8.03
C ASN A 785 -9.03 10.50 -6.78
N VAL A 786 -8.19 9.48 -6.62
CA VAL A 786 -7.31 9.36 -5.43
C VAL A 786 -5.91 9.90 -5.68
N LEU A 787 -5.36 9.67 -6.89
CA LEU A 787 -4.03 10.14 -7.26
C LEU A 787 -4.03 11.57 -7.80
N SER A 788 -5.23 12.13 -8.10
CA SER A 788 -5.42 13.47 -8.67
C SER A 788 -4.73 13.71 -10.01
N ILE A 789 -4.40 12.64 -10.70
CA ILE A 789 -3.92 12.63 -12.08
C ILE A 789 -4.92 11.89 -12.95
N ASP A 790 -4.95 12.20 -14.23
CA ASP A 790 -5.84 11.50 -15.16
C ASP A 790 -5.26 10.13 -15.53
N VAL A 791 -5.72 9.07 -14.82
CA VAL A 791 -5.26 7.69 -15.08
C VAL A 791 -5.94 7.16 -16.35
N ALA A 792 -5.20 7.19 -17.45
CA ALA A 792 -5.67 6.68 -18.72
C ALA A 792 -5.85 5.15 -18.65
N TRP A 793 -7.06 4.68 -19.03
CA TRP A 793 -7.27 3.25 -19.19
C TRP A 793 -6.63 2.78 -20.51
N GLN A 794 -5.61 1.96 -20.38
CA GLN A 794 -4.95 1.32 -21.52
C GLN A 794 -4.98 -0.19 -21.34
N PRO A 795 -5.53 -0.95 -22.30
CA PRO A 795 -5.47 -2.41 -22.26
C PRO A 795 -4.01 -2.85 -22.47
N ASN A 796 -3.39 -3.38 -21.43
CA ASN A 796 -2.02 -3.85 -21.51
C ASN A 796 -1.94 -5.12 -22.38
N PRO A 797 -1.03 -5.21 -23.37
CA PRO A 797 -0.82 -6.40 -24.18
C PRO A 797 -0.53 -7.68 -23.38
N SER A 798 -0.02 -7.54 -22.15
CA SER A 798 0.19 -8.64 -21.20
C SER A 798 -1.11 -9.39 -20.84
N MET A 799 -2.29 -8.78 -21.03
CA MET A 799 -3.59 -9.46 -20.82
C MET A 799 -3.72 -10.71 -21.68
N ILE A 800 -3.22 -10.68 -22.92
CA ILE A 800 -3.23 -11.85 -23.80
C ILE A 800 -2.35 -12.96 -23.21
N LEU A 801 -1.18 -12.60 -22.71
CA LEU A 801 -0.27 -13.54 -22.05
C LEU A 801 -0.87 -14.13 -20.77
N ILE A 802 -1.59 -13.33 -19.99
CA ILE A 802 -2.31 -13.78 -18.79
C ILE A 802 -3.41 -14.79 -19.20
N GLY A 803 -4.18 -14.50 -20.24
CA GLY A 803 -5.20 -15.41 -20.75
C GLY A 803 -4.62 -16.72 -21.28
N LEU A 804 -3.53 -16.67 -22.04
CA LEU A 804 -2.80 -17.85 -22.49
C LEU A 804 -2.16 -18.63 -21.34
N GLY A 805 -1.63 -17.93 -20.36
CA GLY A 805 -1.08 -18.51 -19.13
C GLY A 805 -2.17 -19.27 -18.34
N ALA A 806 -3.35 -18.70 -18.20
CA ALA A 806 -4.49 -19.36 -17.55
C ALA A 806 -4.89 -20.65 -18.26
N LEU A 807 -4.95 -20.62 -19.60
CA LEU A 807 -5.18 -21.81 -20.42
C LEU A 807 -4.05 -22.84 -20.23
N GLY A 808 -2.81 -22.38 -20.24
CA GLY A 808 -1.62 -23.21 -19.97
C GLY A 808 -1.68 -23.89 -18.61
N ILE A 809 -2.04 -23.16 -17.56
CA ILE A 809 -2.21 -23.70 -16.19
C ILE A 809 -3.33 -24.74 -16.17
N CYS A 810 -4.46 -24.50 -16.86
CA CYS A 810 -5.54 -25.48 -16.95
C CYS A 810 -5.10 -26.77 -17.63
N LEU A 811 -4.38 -26.68 -18.75
CA LEU A 811 -3.89 -27.83 -19.49
C LEU A 811 -2.81 -28.58 -18.71
N LEU A 812 -1.80 -27.87 -18.19
CA LEU A 812 -0.72 -28.46 -17.40
C LEU A 812 -1.25 -29.09 -16.09
N GLY A 813 -2.17 -28.41 -15.42
CA GLY A 813 -2.83 -28.94 -14.23
C GLY A 813 -3.67 -30.18 -14.46
N SER A 814 -4.19 -30.38 -15.68
CA SER A 814 -4.94 -31.57 -16.05
C SER A 814 -4.09 -32.78 -16.48
N VAL A 815 -2.83 -32.54 -16.86
CA VAL A 815 -1.92 -33.61 -17.34
C VAL A 815 -1.64 -34.69 -16.27
N PRO A 816 -1.23 -34.36 -15.02
CA PRO A 816 -0.94 -35.40 -14.01
C PRO A 816 -2.14 -36.32 -13.72
N PRO A 817 -3.37 -35.80 -13.45
CA PRO A 817 -4.52 -36.67 -13.25
C PRO A 817 -4.90 -37.44 -14.51
N ALA A 818 -4.79 -36.84 -15.69
CA ALA A 818 -5.09 -37.49 -16.95
C ALA A 818 -4.15 -38.66 -17.25
N VAL A 819 -2.85 -38.48 -17.01
CA VAL A 819 -1.84 -39.55 -17.16
C VAL A 819 -2.06 -40.67 -16.14
N ARG A 820 -2.39 -40.35 -14.89
CA ARG A 820 -2.74 -41.37 -13.88
C ARG A 820 -3.97 -42.18 -14.32
N ALA A 821 -5.03 -41.51 -14.76
CA ALA A 821 -6.22 -42.17 -15.27
C ALA A 821 -5.94 -43.06 -16.50
N ALA A 822 -5.14 -42.59 -17.42
CA ALA A 822 -4.75 -43.35 -18.61
C ALA A 822 -3.85 -44.57 -18.29
N ARG A 823 -3.16 -44.60 -17.15
CA ARG A 823 -2.30 -45.72 -16.69
C ARG A 823 -3.02 -46.71 -15.78
N LEU A 824 -4.23 -46.44 -15.29
CA LEU A 824 -5.00 -47.38 -14.47
C LEU A 824 -5.20 -48.70 -15.21
N SER A 825 -5.03 -49.83 -14.54
CA SER A 825 -5.38 -51.13 -15.12
C SER A 825 -6.87 -51.23 -15.29
N VAL A 826 -7.34 -51.88 -16.34
CA VAL A 826 -8.77 -52.09 -16.59
C VAL A 826 -9.42 -52.92 -15.46
N VAL A 827 -8.66 -53.88 -14.94
CA VAL A 827 -9.09 -54.77 -13.85
C VAL A 827 -9.29 -53.98 -12.56
N ASP A 828 -8.27 -53.16 -12.18
CA ASP A 828 -8.35 -52.34 -10.94
C ASP A 828 -9.43 -51.26 -11.02
N ALA A 829 -9.73 -50.75 -12.23
CA ALA A 829 -10.75 -49.72 -12.44
C ALA A 829 -12.19 -50.27 -12.34
N VAL A 830 -12.40 -51.56 -12.65
CA VAL A 830 -13.72 -52.24 -12.61
C VAL A 830 -13.93 -53.00 -11.31
N ALA A 831 -12.88 -53.46 -10.65
CA ALA A 831 -12.95 -54.31 -9.44
C ALA A 831 -13.15 -53.55 -8.12
N VAL A 832 -13.27 -52.21 -8.16
CA VAL A 832 -13.52 -51.42 -6.94
C VAL A 832 -15.00 -51.26 -6.73
N ASP A 833 -15.51 -51.95 -5.70
CA ASP A 833 -16.85 -51.76 -5.12
C ASP A 833 -16.96 -50.42 -4.37
#